data_90d58e245c6ac0bb15f2457982ced3c0
#
_entry.id   90d58e245c6ac0bb15f2457982ced3c0
#
_cell.length_a   1.000
_cell.length_b   1.000
_cell.length_c   1.000
_cell.angle_alpha   90.00
_cell.angle_beta   90.00
_cell.angle_gamma   90.00
#
_symmetry.space_group_name_H-M   'P 1'
#
loop_
_entity.id
_entity.type
_entity.pdbx_description
1 polymer ?
#
loop_
_entity_poly.entity_id
_entity_poly.type
_entity_poly.pdbx_seq_one_letter_code
_entity_poly.pdbx_strand_id
1 'polypeptide(L)'
;MTRVIGVLTFAFVLCSSGQAAAQDPATPMDPVVVTATKTETPVGQTGSSVSVLTREQIEQRQAMDVLQMLREQPGFSLIQSGGRGGATSIFTRGGNSDMNLVLIDGMKVNQGGGAFDFANITTVGIGRVEIVRGPQSALYGADAMTSVIQVLTPRGEGPFTAWGFAGGGNYGTHEERVGASWGNRQAGVFFEYGHVGTSGILDVNNDYRSDTAALRLDLSPTSDLDFTLTARYIASRVGIPTEGTGDRFEMLDPHQSQKDERFVGTLGARYRQTSWLEHRVKFGANLTGSSFVDPKDDVPTDAFSPPEGTKTTSSESRLLVDYNIALSPPKFWEITPVIVLGGTYEYQNFTQRLHPVGEPNRTNVSRETKSLYGQGQLGWMDSVFLTAGGRYDNSTVFGDEVTPRVALAVVAPVTKTRVRGAWGTGIKEPSFFEEFGGFGVPGNRDIKSVRSESWEAGVDQPLFGQKFEIGATYFENRFKDLIAFISFTEGSKNIQAAKTSGVEAVMVLRPVKGWTATGTYTFLRTEVTDDGGIGGQNEFPKGEPLLRRPRHSGSVSVGYTGDRLRAAGTLFVKGQSIDRDFSSPDSPRVTNPGYDKLDLSFAVVLFKNVIGLREITWKTRLQNVLNEKYEEVFGFSSPRITALTGFEVRY
;
A
#
# COMPACT_ATOMS: atom_id res chain seq x y z
N MET A 1 -6.43 23.58 -18.30
CA MET A 1 -5.23 24.30 -17.84
C MET A 1 -5.50 25.67 -17.19
N THR A 2 -6.64 26.29 -17.38
CA THR A 2 -6.91 27.67 -16.94
C THR A 2 -7.54 27.82 -15.54
N ARG A 3 -7.86 26.74 -14.85
CA ARG A 3 -8.42 26.78 -13.47
C ARG A 3 -7.40 26.54 -12.33
N VAL A 4 -6.17 26.16 -12.62
CA VAL A 4 -5.15 25.79 -11.61
C VAL A 4 -4.37 27.02 -11.09
N ILE A 5 -4.43 28.16 -11.76
CA ILE A 5 -3.64 29.36 -11.40
C ILE A 5 -4.34 30.28 -10.38
N GLY A 6 -5.64 30.08 -10.13
CA GLY A 6 -6.46 30.98 -9.29
C GLY A 6 -6.45 30.75 -7.78
N VAL A 7 -5.89 29.65 -7.25
CA VAL A 7 -6.02 29.26 -5.82
C VAL A 7 -4.73 29.45 -5.01
N LEU A 8 -3.64 29.86 -5.62
CA LEU A 8 -2.34 30.03 -4.94
C LEU A 8 -2.12 31.38 -4.24
N THR A 9 -3.16 32.19 -4.11
CA THR A 9 -3.09 33.48 -3.37
C THR A 9 -3.83 33.35 -2.04
N PHE A 10 -3.40 32.47 -1.14
CA PHE A 10 -3.82 32.52 0.26
C PHE A 10 -2.73 33.22 1.09
N ALA A 11 -3.11 34.36 1.66
CA ALA A 11 -2.31 35.31 2.35
C ALA A 11 -1.42 34.71 3.46
N PHE A 12 -0.11 34.93 3.34
CA PHE A 12 0.82 34.85 4.45
C PHE A 12 0.59 36.04 5.38
N VAL A 13 -0.18 35.88 6.45
CA VAL A 13 -0.17 36.79 7.58
C VAL A 13 0.96 36.36 8.52
N LEU A 14 2.09 37.07 8.41
CA LEU A 14 3.20 36.96 9.35
C LEU A 14 2.82 37.67 10.66
N CYS A 15 2.47 36.92 11.69
CA CYS A 15 2.53 37.37 13.06
C CYS A 15 3.98 37.31 13.55
N SER A 16 4.65 38.47 13.58
CA SER A 16 5.94 38.66 14.24
C SER A 16 5.74 38.73 15.75
N SER A 17 6.23 37.73 16.49
CA SER A 17 6.39 37.83 17.96
C SER A 17 7.62 37.05 18.43
N GLY A 18 8.55 37.78 19.05
CA GLY A 18 9.44 37.36 20.12
C GLY A 18 10.54 36.34 19.80
N GLN A 19 11.78 36.82 19.66
CA GLN A 19 12.98 36.01 19.71
C GLN A 19 13.16 35.38 21.11
N ALA A 20 12.88 34.08 21.22
CA ALA A 20 13.48 33.23 22.24
C ALA A 20 14.65 32.48 21.59
N ALA A 21 15.83 32.50 22.18
CA ALA A 21 17.00 31.78 21.70
C ALA A 21 16.67 30.29 21.56
N ALA A 22 16.62 29.81 20.34
CA ALA A 22 16.37 28.43 20.03
C ALA A 22 17.66 27.61 20.22
N GLN A 23 17.59 26.57 21.02
CA GLN A 23 18.51 25.44 20.88
C GLN A 23 18.39 24.91 19.46
N ASP A 24 19.53 24.66 18.80
CA ASP A 24 19.58 24.08 17.46
C ASP A 24 18.68 22.85 17.41
N PRO A 25 17.71 22.78 16.49
CA PRO A 25 16.93 21.57 16.31
C PRO A 25 17.89 20.46 15.88
N ALA A 26 17.86 19.33 16.61
CA ALA A 26 18.60 18.13 16.23
C ALA A 26 18.34 17.87 14.74
N THR A 27 19.41 17.76 13.96
CA THR A 27 19.36 17.47 12.51
C THR A 27 18.48 16.23 12.33
N PRO A 28 17.39 16.27 11.54
CA PRO A 28 16.58 15.10 11.33
C PRO A 28 17.46 13.98 10.77
N MET A 29 17.56 12.87 11.48
CA MET A 29 18.27 11.71 10.96
C MET A 29 17.53 11.19 9.73
N ASP A 30 18.29 10.81 8.70
CA ASP A 30 17.73 10.12 7.53
C ASP A 30 16.89 8.92 8.00
N PRO A 31 15.64 8.78 7.56
CA PRO A 31 14.83 7.62 7.95
C PRO A 31 15.54 6.33 7.55
N VAL A 32 15.54 5.36 8.46
CA VAL A 32 16.11 4.03 8.22
C VAL A 32 15.00 3.12 7.73
N VAL A 33 15.24 2.41 6.64
CA VAL A 33 14.31 1.46 6.03
C VAL A 33 14.93 0.07 5.92
N VAL A 34 14.09 -0.94 5.98
CA VAL A 34 14.48 -2.35 5.81
C VAL A 34 14.01 -2.90 4.47
N THR A 35 12.90 -2.39 3.96
CA THR A 35 12.25 -2.90 2.74
C THR A 35 13.12 -2.81 1.48
N ALA A 36 13.97 -1.79 1.37
CA ALA A 36 14.80 -1.61 0.18
C ALA A 36 15.96 -2.62 0.06
N THR A 37 16.41 -3.20 1.18
CA THR A 37 17.70 -3.94 1.24
C THR A 37 17.69 -5.18 2.15
N LYS A 38 16.58 -5.46 2.83
CA LYS A 38 16.45 -6.47 3.91
C LYS A 38 17.38 -6.21 5.12
N THR A 39 18.07 -5.08 5.14
CA THR A 39 18.90 -4.60 6.27
C THR A 39 18.52 -3.17 6.63
N GLU A 40 18.78 -2.75 7.85
CA GLU A 40 18.57 -1.37 8.27
C GLU A 40 19.52 -0.46 7.47
N THR A 41 18.95 0.33 6.56
CA THR A 41 19.70 1.19 5.63
C THR A 41 19.11 2.60 5.63
N PRO A 42 19.90 3.65 5.83
CA PRO A 42 19.44 5.03 5.65
C PRO A 42 18.89 5.26 4.24
N VAL A 43 17.79 5.98 4.10
CA VAL A 43 17.18 6.28 2.80
C VAL A 43 18.16 6.96 1.86
N GLY A 44 19.02 7.85 2.38
CA GLY A 44 20.07 8.52 1.62
C GLY A 44 21.07 7.58 0.93
N GLN A 45 21.25 6.36 1.43
CA GLN A 45 22.16 5.35 0.86
C GLN A 45 21.48 4.41 -0.14
N THR A 46 20.16 4.55 -0.36
CA THR A 46 19.44 3.70 -1.30
C THR A 46 19.44 4.29 -2.70
N GLY A 47 19.66 3.46 -3.73
CA GLY A 47 19.57 3.89 -5.13
C GLY A 47 18.13 3.92 -5.66
N SER A 48 17.14 3.43 -4.90
CA SER A 48 15.72 3.43 -5.28
C SER A 48 14.94 4.59 -4.70
N SER A 49 13.79 4.88 -5.32
CA SER A 49 12.78 5.80 -4.78
C SER A 49 12.10 5.18 -3.55
N VAL A 50 12.31 5.76 -2.38
CA VAL A 50 11.73 5.29 -1.12
C VAL A 50 10.88 6.38 -0.49
N SER A 51 9.74 5.99 0.09
CA SER A 51 8.90 6.84 0.95
C SER A 51 8.65 6.12 2.27
N VAL A 52 8.62 6.86 3.37
CA VAL A 52 8.27 6.37 4.70
C VAL A 52 7.14 7.21 5.24
N LEU A 53 6.01 6.56 5.55
CA LEU A 53 4.88 7.17 6.24
C LEU A 53 4.98 6.80 7.71
N THR A 54 5.25 7.79 8.56
CA THR A 54 5.46 7.56 9.98
C THR A 54 4.13 7.54 10.76
N ARG A 55 4.16 6.99 11.98
CA ARG A 55 3.01 6.99 12.88
C ARG A 55 2.54 8.43 13.17
N GLU A 56 3.46 9.37 13.36
CA GLU A 56 3.15 10.78 13.61
C GLU A 56 2.37 11.39 12.44
N GLN A 57 2.74 11.07 11.20
CA GLN A 57 2.03 11.52 10.01
C GLN A 57 0.63 10.90 9.92
N ILE A 58 0.48 9.62 10.25
CA ILE A 58 -0.80 8.91 10.30
C ILE A 58 -1.71 9.55 11.36
N GLU A 59 -1.19 9.78 12.58
CA GLU A 59 -1.93 10.40 13.68
C GLU A 59 -2.27 11.87 13.39
N GLN A 60 -1.37 12.64 12.76
CA GLN A 60 -1.59 14.04 12.41
C GLN A 60 -2.74 14.18 11.40
N ARG A 61 -2.77 13.32 10.38
CA ARG A 61 -3.86 13.29 9.38
C ARG A 61 -5.12 12.59 9.88
N GLN A 62 -5.04 11.87 11.00
CA GLN A 62 -6.10 11.02 11.53
C GLN A 62 -6.64 10.05 10.46
N ALA A 63 -5.74 9.50 9.64
CA ALA A 63 -6.11 8.60 8.57
C ALA A 63 -6.75 7.32 9.15
N MET A 64 -7.90 6.91 8.62
CA MET A 64 -8.62 5.69 9.05
C MET A 64 -8.05 4.44 8.42
N ASP A 65 -7.54 4.55 7.20
CA ASP A 65 -7.03 3.46 6.39
C ASP A 65 -5.70 3.86 5.71
N VAL A 66 -4.96 2.87 5.31
CA VAL A 66 -3.66 3.05 4.64
C VAL A 66 -3.83 3.67 3.25
N LEU A 67 -4.95 3.39 2.58
CA LEU A 67 -5.24 3.89 1.23
C LEU A 67 -5.19 5.42 1.17
N GLN A 68 -5.74 6.11 2.19
CA GLN A 68 -5.70 7.58 2.28
C GLN A 68 -4.28 8.12 2.26
N MET A 69 -3.35 7.47 2.97
CA MET A 69 -1.95 7.86 3.03
C MET A 69 -1.19 7.56 1.75
N LEU A 70 -1.52 6.43 1.09
CA LEU A 70 -0.91 6.04 -0.17
C LEU A 70 -1.32 6.96 -1.32
N ARG A 71 -2.53 7.53 -1.27
CA ARG A 71 -3.06 8.46 -2.28
C ARG A 71 -2.19 9.72 -2.47
N GLU A 72 -1.54 10.16 -1.40
CA GLU A 72 -0.66 11.32 -1.40
C GLU A 72 0.76 11.02 -1.94
N GLN A 73 1.08 9.75 -2.19
CA GLN A 73 2.43 9.37 -2.60
C GLN A 73 2.64 9.56 -4.10
N PRO A 74 3.83 10.04 -4.53
CA PRO A 74 4.13 10.19 -5.94
C PRO A 74 4.22 8.82 -6.63
N GLY A 75 3.81 8.77 -7.90
CA GLY A 75 3.83 7.55 -8.70
C GLY A 75 2.66 6.60 -8.46
N PHE A 76 1.74 6.93 -7.54
CA PHE A 76 0.57 6.12 -7.24
C PHE A 76 -0.68 6.69 -7.92
N SER A 77 -1.44 5.83 -8.56
CA SER A 77 -2.83 6.06 -8.94
C SER A 77 -3.70 5.04 -8.22
N LEU A 78 -4.63 5.52 -7.42
CA LEU A 78 -5.52 4.69 -6.63
C LEU A 78 -6.95 4.85 -7.12
N ILE A 79 -7.69 3.74 -7.03
CA ILE A 79 -9.13 3.73 -7.22
C ILE A 79 -9.79 2.94 -6.09
N GLN A 80 -11.03 3.34 -5.78
CA GLN A 80 -11.95 2.63 -4.90
C GLN A 80 -13.33 2.62 -5.55
N SER A 81 -13.95 1.45 -5.60
CA SER A 81 -15.30 1.28 -6.14
C SER A 81 -16.33 1.71 -5.10
N GLY A 82 -16.78 2.97 -5.18
CA GLY A 82 -17.80 3.49 -4.29
C GLY A 82 -17.32 3.89 -2.89
N GLY A 83 -18.12 3.54 -1.88
CA GLY A 83 -17.90 3.88 -0.48
C GLY A 83 -16.85 3.02 0.23
N ARG A 84 -16.82 3.14 1.55
CA ARG A 84 -15.92 2.34 2.40
C ARG A 84 -16.24 0.84 2.27
N GLY A 85 -15.20 0.02 2.19
CA GLY A 85 -15.32 -1.43 1.95
C GLY A 85 -15.40 -1.81 0.47
N GLY A 86 -15.64 -0.85 -0.44
CA GLY A 86 -15.56 -1.10 -1.89
C GLY A 86 -14.15 -1.47 -2.33
N ALA A 87 -14.06 -2.35 -3.34
CA ALA A 87 -12.81 -2.89 -3.87
C ALA A 87 -11.81 -1.78 -4.26
N THR A 88 -10.54 -2.00 -3.95
CA THR A 88 -9.48 -1.03 -4.22
C THR A 88 -8.43 -1.58 -5.17
N SER A 89 -7.84 -0.71 -5.97
CA SER A 89 -6.68 -1.03 -6.79
C SER A 89 -5.64 0.08 -6.73
N ILE A 90 -4.37 -0.33 -6.70
CA ILE A 90 -3.22 0.58 -6.71
C ILE A 90 -2.40 0.33 -7.96
N PHE A 91 -2.18 1.38 -8.72
CA PHE A 91 -1.37 1.37 -9.94
C PHE A 91 -0.11 2.18 -9.71
N THR A 92 0.99 1.51 -9.39
CA THR A 92 2.27 2.20 -9.19
C THR A 92 2.97 2.39 -10.52
N ARG A 93 3.29 3.66 -10.87
CA ARG A 93 3.97 4.01 -12.12
C ARG A 93 3.31 3.42 -13.37
N GLY A 94 1.98 3.29 -13.33
CA GLY A 94 1.17 2.77 -14.42
C GLY A 94 1.08 1.24 -14.52
N GLY A 95 1.80 0.48 -13.70
CA GLY A 95 1.64 -0.99 -13.62
C GLY A 95 0.28 -1.40 -13.06
N ASN A 96 -0.11 -2.65 -13.25
CA ASN A 96 -1.36 -3.19 -12.71
C ASN A 96 -1.28 -3.38 -11.19
N SER A 97 -2.44 -3.48 -10.54
CA SER A 97 -2.55 -3.61 -9.08
C SER A 97 -1.87 -4.88 -8.54
N ASP A 98 -1.89 -5.95 -9.29
CA ASP A 98 -1.26 -7.24 -8.99
C ASP A 98 0.28 -7.26 -9.16
N MET A 99 0.87 -6.16 -9.66
CA MET A 99 2.32 -5.97 -9.81
C MET A 99 2.96 -5.26 -8.60
N ASN A 100 2.18 -4.99 -7.55
CA ASN A 100 2.61 -4.37 -6.32
C ASN A 100 2.60 -5.39 -5.19
N LEU A 101 3.76 -5.70 -4.62
CA LEU A 101 3.84 -6.58 -3.47
C LEU A 101 3.49 -5.82 -2.19
N VAL A 102 2.57 -6.35 -1.42
CA VAL A 102 2.22 -5.83 -0.10
C VAL A 102 2.69 -6.79 0.98
N LEU A 103 3.36 -6.23 1.97
CA LEU A 103 3.87 -6.95 3.13
C LEU A 103 3.26 -6.39 4.41
N ILE A 104 2.92 -7.26 5.34
CA ILE A 104 2.63 -6.90 6.75
C ILE A 104 3.68 -7.61 7.61
N ASP A 105 4.50 -6.84 8.31
CA ASP A 105 5.63 -7.32 9.13
C ASP A 105 6.56 -8.31 8.39
N GLY A 106 6.68 -8.12 7.05
CA GLY A 106 7.49 -8.93 6.16
C GLY A 106 6.82 -10.21 5.65
N MET A 107 5.54 -10.45 5.96
CA MET A 107 4.73 -11.52 5.38
C MET A 107 3.97 -11.01 4.15
N LYS A 108 4.05 -11.73 3.02
CA LYS A 108 3.30 -11.42 1.80
C LYS A 108 1.80 -11.61 2.04
N VAL A 109 1.00 -10.60 1.68
CA VAL A 109 -0.45 -10.60 1.90
C VAL A 109 -1.29 -10.48 0.63
N ASN A 110 -0.66 -10.36 -0.54
CA ASN A 110 -1.35 -10.45 -1.83
C ASN A 110 -2.04 -11.82 -1.96
N GLN A 111 -3.12 -11.89 -2.71
CA GLN A 111 -3.63 -13.17 -3.20
C GLN A 111 -2.57 -13.81 -4.11
N GLY A 112 -2.53 -15.14 -4.18
CA GLY A 112 -1.55 -15.84 -5.02
C GLY A 112 -1.65 -15.41 -6.49
N GLY A 113 -0.62 -14.68 -6.98
CA GLY A 113 -0.60 -14.04 -8.31
C GLY A 113 -1.62 -12.93 -8.51
N GLY A 114 -2.32 -12.50 -7.47
CA GLY A 114 -3.37 -11.49 -7.52
C GLY A 114 -2.99 -10.16 -6.85
N ALA A 115 -3.89 -9.20 -7.00
CA ALA A 115 -3.78 -7.90 -6.33
C ALA A 115 -4.01 -8.02 -4.81
N PHE A 116 -3.60 -7.00 -4.09
CA PHE A 116 -3.99 -6.81 -2.70
C PHE A 116 -5.09 -5.74 -2.63
N ASP A 117 -6.20 -6.06 -1.96
CA ASP A 117 -7.26 -5.11 -1.68
C ASP A 117 -7.00 -4.39 -0.35
N PHE A 118 -6.85 -3.06 -0.42
CA PHE A 118 -6.60 -2.20 0.73
C PHE A 118 -7.88 -1.76 1.46
N ALA A 119 -9.07 -2.13 0.98
CA ALA A 119 -10.36 -1.70 1.54
C ALA A 119 -10.47 -1.96 3.06
N ASN A 120 -9.84 -3.06 3.52
CA ASN A 120 -9.94 -3.54 4.88
C ASN A 120 -8.68 -3.26 5.75
N ILE A 121 -7.69 -2.51 5.23
CA ILE A 121 -6.46 -2.18 5.98
C ILE A 121 -6.62 -0.83 6.68
N THR A 122 -7.15 -0.88 7.90
CA THR A 122 -7.22 0.28 8.78
C THR A 122 -5.84 0.68 9.30
N THR A 123 -5.72 1.89 9.87
CA THR A 123 -4.47 2.36 10.50
C THR A 123 -4.23 1.81 11.91
N VAL A 124 -5.11 0.94 12.41
CA VAL A 124 -4.95 0.25 13.70
C VAL A 124 -3.67 -0.56 13.73
N GLY A 125 -2.84 -0.37 14.75
CA GLY A 125 -1.59 -1.10 14.94
C GLY A 125 -0.53 -0.85 13.84
N ILE A 126 -0.54 0.31 13.20
CA ILE A 126 0.48 0.68 12.23
C ILE A 126 1.50 1.65 12.86
N GLY A 127 2.77 1.23 12.88
CA GLY A 127 3.90 2.04 13.29
C GLY A 127 4.44 2.89 12.16
N ARG A 128 4.58 2.30 10.98
CA ARG A 128 4.98 2.99 9.75
C ARG A 128 4.64 2.17 8.51
N VAL A 129 4.61 2.83 7.37
CA VAL A 129 4.53 2.18 6.07
C VAL A 129 5.78 2.56 5.27
N GLU A 130 6.54 1.55 4.82
CA GLU A 130 7.68 1.74 3.94
C GLU A 130 7.25 1.40 2.51
N ILE A 131 7.57 2.28 1.56
CA ILE A 131 7.21 2.15 0.16
C ILE A 131 8.49 2.24 -0.67
N VAL A 132 8.80 1.18 -1.39
CA VAL A 132 9.93 1.16 -2.35
C VAL A 132 9.34 1.03 -3.74
N ARG A 133 9.56 2.04 -4.59
CA ARG A 133 9.11 2.02 -5.98
C ARG A 133 10.19 1.43 -6.89
N GLY A 134 9.76 0.89 -8.03
CA GLY A 134 10.62 0.17 -8.96
C GLY A 134 10.74 -1.33 -8.64
N PRO A 135 11.45 -2.10 -9.46
CA PRO A 135 11.52 -3.55 -9.35
C PRO A 135 12.27 -4.00 -8.10
N GLN A 136 11.64 -4.88 -7.32
CA GLN A 136 12.19 -5.46 -6.09
C GLN A 136 12.14 -7.01 -6.10
N SER A 137 11.85 -7.62 -7.26
CA SER A 137 11.76 -9.08 -7.38
C SER A 137 13.07 -9.80 -7.02
N ALA A 138 14.21 -9.13 -7.17
CA ALA A 138 15.53 -9.64 -6.74
C ALA A 138 15.65 -9.94 -5.24
N LEU A 139 14.78 -9.38 -4.39
CA LEU A 139 14.76 -9.65 -2.94
C LEU A 139 13.49 -10.37 -2.50
N TYR A 140 12.36 -10.09 -3.15
CA TYR A 140 11.05 -10.51 -2.69
C TYR A 140 10.37 -11.53 -3.60
N GLY A 141 10.94 -11.81 -4.80
CA GLY A 141 10.37 -12.73 -5.78
C GLY A 141 9.18 -12.16 -6.53
N ALA A 142 8.25 -13.02 -6.91
CA ALA A 142 7.08 -12.65 -7.68
C ALA A 142 6.25 -11.54 -7.03
N ASP A 143 5.53 -10.76 -7.87
CA ASP A 143 4.61 -9.66 -7.58
C ASP A 143 5.28 -8.34 -7.17
N ALA A 144 6.60 -8.32 -6.92
CA ALA A 144 7.37 -7.11 -6.58
C ALA A 144 7.91 -6.38 -7.83
N MET A 145 7.06 -6.18 -8.87
CA MET A 145 7.48 -5.64 -10.17
C MET A 145 7.56 -4.11 -10.16
N THR A 146 6.58 -3.42 -9.58
CA THR A 146 6.46 -1.96 -9.64
C THR A 146 6.66 -1.28 -8.30
N SER A 147 6.30 -1.96 -7.20
CA SER A 147 6.59 -1.50 -5.85
C SER A 147 6.54 -2.62 -4.82
N VAL A 148 7.12 -2.35 -3.65
CA VAL A 148 6.87 -3.06 -2.39
C VAL A 148 6.33 -2.07 -1.38
N ILE A 149 5.18 -2.38 -0.79
CA ILE A 149 4.52 -1.60 0.25
C ILE A 149 4.54 -2.45 1.52
N GLN A 150 5.29 -2.03 2.52
CA GLN A 150 5.42 -2.76 3.78
C GLN A 150 4.79 -2.01 4.92
N VAL A 151 3.78 -2.62 5.55
CA VAL A 151 3.14 -2.17 6.77
C VAL A 151 3.86 -2.80 7.96
N LEU A 152 4.30 -1.99 8.91
CA LEU A 152 5.06 -2.43 10.08
C LEU A 152 4.30 -2.10 11.37
N THR A 153 4.13 -3.10 12.22
CA THR A 153 3.53 -2.97 13.56
C THR A 153 4.55 -2.32 14.50
N PRO A 154 4.17 -1.30 15.32
CA PRO A 154 5.09 -0.61 16.20
C PRO A 154 5.60 -1.53 17.31
N ARG A 155 6.84 -1.33 17.74
CA ARG A 155 7.38 -1.95 18.94
C ARG A 155 6.80 -1.29 20.19
N GLY A 156 6.58 -2.08 21.25
CA GLY A 156 6.31 -1.54 22.58
C GLY A 156 7.57 -0.89 23.16
N GLU A 157 7.48 0.37 23.59
CA GLU A 157 8.62 1.15 24.10
C GLU A 157 8.19 2.04 25.25
N GLY A 158 9.12 2.29 26.19
CA GLY A 158 8.92 3.19 27.33
C GLY A 158 8.00 2.64 28.41
N PRO A 159 7.57 3.49 29.36
CA PRO A 159 6.65 3.11 30.42
C PRO A 159 5.30 2.67 29.87
N PHE A 160 4.56 1.93 30.67
CA PHE A 160 3.20 1.50 30.29
C PHE A 160 2.34 2.71 29.91
N THR A 161 1.71 2.62 28.76
CA THR A 161 0.79 3.62 28.22
C THR A 161 -0.42 2.87 27.66
N ALA A 162 -1.63 3.36 27.99
CA ALA A 162 -2.87 2.85 27.41
C ALA A 162 -3.64 4.03 26.79
N TRP A 163 -4.42 3.74 25.75
CA TRP A 163 -5.26 4.75 25.10
C TRP A 163 -6.59 4.16 24.67
N GLY A 164 -7.59 5.02 24.59
CA GLY A 164 -8.89 4.72 24.02
C GLY A 164 -9.39 5.90 23.20
N PHE A 165 -10.03 5.63 22.09
CA PHE A 165 -10.71 6.61 21.23
C PHE A 165 -12.13 6.14 20.95
N ALA A 166 -13.10 7.06 20.96
CA ALA A 166 -14.44 6.84 20.46
C ALA A 166 -14.92 8.09 19.71
N GLY A 167 -15.50 7.88 18.54
CA GLY A 167 -15.99 8.98 17.70
C GLY A 167 -17.15 8.56 16.80
N GLY A 168 -17.93 9.57 16.39
CA GLY A 168 -19.07 9.41 15.49
C GLY A 168 -19.10 10.49 14.41
N GLY A 169 -19.81 10.21 13.32
CA GLY A 169 -19.86 11.08 12.17
C GLY A 169 -21.11 10.91 11.31
N ASN A 170 -21.13 11.59 10.17
CA ASN A 170 -22.20 11.42 9.20
C ASN A 170 -22.18 10.04 8.54
N TYR A 171 -23.23 9.69 7.81
CA TYR A 171 -23.46 8.35 7.22
C TYR A 171 -23.46 7.23 8.28
N GLY A 172 -23.88 7.50 9.53
CA GLY A 172 -23.82 6.54 10.63
C GLY A 172 -22.41 6.06 10.94
N THR A 173 -21.37 6.81 10.54
CA THR A 173 -19.98 6.41 10.76
C THR A 173 -19.63 6.49 12.24
N HIS A 174 -18.99 5.45 12.77
CA HIS A 174 -18.44 5.41 14.11
C HIS A 174 -17.10 4.68 14.11
N GLU A 175 -16.24 5.02 15.07
CA GLU A 175 -14.92 4.45 15.23
C GLU A 175 -14.55 4.36 16.69
N GLU A 176 -14.14 3.17 17.12
CA GLU A 176 -13.63 2.91 18.46
C GLU A 176 -12.23 2.28 18.36
N ARG A 177 -11.32 2.72 19.24
CA ARG A 177 -9.98 2.13 19.36
C ARG A 177 -9.58 2.01 20.82
N VAL A 178 -8.89 0.93 21.15
CA VAL A 178 -8.22 0.74 22.43
C VAL A 178 -6.85 0.15 22.20
N GLY A 179 -5.87 0.57 22.98
CA GLY A 179 -4.53 0.04 22.83
C GLY A 179 -3.68 0.21 24.09
N ALA A 180 -2.59 -0.54 24.13
CA ALA A 180 -1.61 -0.46 25.18
C ALA A 180 -0.20 -0.74 24.63
N SER A 181 0.79 -0.11 25.24
CA SER A 181 2.19 -0.26 24.89
C SER A 181 3.05 -0.21 26.13
N TRP A 182 4.05 -1.07 26.18
CA TRP A 182 5.08 -1.06 27.21
C TRP A 182 6.36 -1.68 26.64
N GLY A 183 7.51 -1.21 27.10
CA GLY A 183 8.73 -1.88 26.76
C GLY A 183 9.99 -1.28 27.38
N ASN A 184 11.02 -2.10 27.42
CA ASN A 184 12.37 -1.75 27.80
C ASN A 184 13.38 -2.36 26.81
N ARG A 185 14.67 -2.41 27.17
CA ARG A 185 15.70 -2.99 26.29
C ARG A 185 15.53 -4.49 26.05
N GLN A 186 14.95 -5.23 27.01
CA GLN A 186 14.83 -6.69 26.96
C GLN A 186 13.51 -7.18 26.43
N ALA A 187 12.42 -6.44 26.65
CA ALA A 187 11.09 -6.86 26.23
C ALA A 187 10.24 -5.66 25.81
N GLY A 188 9.36 -5.89 24.87
CA GLY A 188 8.37 -4.91 24.42
C GLY A 188 7.05 -5.59 24.07
N VAL A 189 5.95 -4.91 24.40
CA VAL A 189 4.58 -5.36 24.08
C VAL A 189 3.83 -4.18 23.50
N PHE A 190 3.19 -4.38 22.38
CA PHE A 190 2.25 -3.45 21.76
C PHE A 190 0.97 -4.21 21.40
N PHE A 191 -0.16 -3.64 21.73
CA PHE A 191 -1.48 -4.14 21.33
C PHE A 191 -2.38 -2.98 20.96
N GLU A 192 -3.15 -3.11 19.88
CA GLU A 192 -4.21 -2.20 19.51
C GLU A 192 -5.36 -2.97 18.87
N TYR A 193 -6.58 -2.67 19.29
CA TYR A 193 -7.83 -3.10 18.67
C TYR A 193 -8.60 -1.88 18.20
N GLY A 194 -9.27 -1.98 17.07
CA GLY A 194 -10.17 -0.96 16.57
C GLY A 194 -11.33 -1.54 15.79
N HIS A 195 -12.46 -0.89 15.95
CA HIS A 195 -13.69 -1.11 15.22
C HIS A 195 -14.03 0.12 14.39
N VAL A 196 -14.56 -0.08 13.19
CA VAL A 196 -15.14 0.98 12.37
C VAL A 196 -16.40 0.47 11.71
N GLY A 197 -17.46 1.29 11.78
CA GLY A 197 -18.73 1.02 11.11
C GLY A 197 -19.25 2.25 10.36
N THR A 198 -20.05 2.05 9.32
CA THR A 198 -20.79 3.09 8.60
C THR A 198 -22.03 2.48 7.95
N SER A 199 -23.11 3.24 7.84
CA SER A 199 -24.30 2.85 7.05
C SER A 199 -24.08 3.00 5.53
N GLY A 200 -22.94 3.58 5.12
CA GLY A 200 -22.63 3.84 3.71
C GLY A 200 -23.23 5.14 3.18
N ILE A 201 -22.99 5.39 1.90
CA ILE A 201 -23.35 6.64 1.20
C ILE A 201 -24.62 6.52 0.36
N LEU A 202 -25.14 5.32 0.22
CA LEU A 202 -26.37 4.99 -0.52
C LEU A 202 -27.47 4.58 0.46
N ASP A 203 -28.71 4.70 0.03
CA ASP A 203 -29.87 4.37 0.86
C ASP A 203 -30.12 2.86 0.99
N VAL A 204 -29.47 2.04 0.17
CA VAL A 204 -29.66 0.59 0.11
C VAL A 204 -28.33 -0.13 0.28
N ASN A 205 -28.27 -1.08 1.23
CA ASN A 205 -27.27 -2.14 1.36
C ASN A 205 -25.81 -1.69 1.07
N ASN A 206 -25.40 -0.60 1.70
CA ASN A 206 -24.08 -0.02 1.51
C ASN A 206 -23.34 0.13 2.86
N ASP A 207 -23.76 -0.66 3.85
CA ASP A 207 -23.15 -0.69 5.17
C ASP A 207 -21.76 -1.37 5.11
N TYR A 208 -20.87 -0.89 5.94
CA TYR A 208 -19.56 -1.48 6.13
C TYR A 208 -19.20 -1.53 7.61
N ARG A 209 -18.57 -2.62 8.02
CA ARG A 209 -17.95 -2.75 9.34
C ARG A 209 -16.65 -3.52 9.26
N SER A 210 -15.69 -3.16 10.09
CA SER A 210 -14.42 -3.85 10.19
C SER A 210 -13.88 -3.83 11.61
N ASP A 211 -13.41 -4.97 12.06
CA ASP A 211 -12.68 -5.19 13.31
C ASP A 211 -11.24 -5.50 12.99
N THR A 212 -10.29 -4.82 13.62
CA THR A 212 -8.86 -5.05 13.47
C THR A 212 -8.20 -5.18 14.82
N ALA A 213 -7.42 -6.24 15.03
CA ALA A 213 -6.55 -6.39 16.19
C ALA A 213 -5.10 -6.56 15.73
N ALA A 214 -4.16 -5.90 16.40
CA ALA A 214 -2.74 -5.98 16.13
C ALA A 214 -1.95 -6.18 17.43
N LEU A 215 -1.02 -7.13 17.41
CA LEU A 215 -0.15 -7.48 18.53
C LEU A 215 1.30 -7.54 18.03
N ARG A 216 2.22 -7.02 18.84
CA ARG A 216 3.66 -7.27 18.68
C ARG A 216 4.30 -7.52 20.03
N LEU A 217 5.11 -8.57 20.08
CA LEU A 217 5.92 -8.94 21.22
C LEU A 217 7.38 -8.98 20.77
N ASP A 218 8.25 -8.29 21.46
CA ASP A 218 9.69 -8.32 21.27
C ASP A 218 10.35 -8.84 22.55
N LEU A 219 11.33 -9.73 22.42
CA LEU A 219 12.09 -10.28 23.52
C LEU A 219 13.56 -10.35 23.12
N SER A 220 14.43 -9.73 23.91
CA SER A 220 15.90 -9.75 23.76
C SER A 220 16.53 -10.33 25.01
N PRO A 221 16.60 -11.68 25.15
CA PRO A 221 17.12 -12.35 26.35
C PRO A 221 18.59 -12.02 26.60
N THR A 222 19.36 -11.79 25.53
CA THR A 222 20.76 -11.37 25.57
C THR A 222 20.98 -10.19 24.62
N SER A 223 22.16 -9.59 24.62
CA SER A 223 22.54 -8.56 23.66
C SER A 223 22.56 -9.03 22.21
N ASP A 224 22.70 -10.35 22.00
CA ASP A 224 22.97 -10.93 20.69
C ASP A 224 21.79 -11.72 20.12
N LEU A 225 20.72 -11.90 20.90
CA LEU A 225 19.56 -12.69 20.51
C LEU A 225 18.27 -11.92 20.69
N ASP A 226 17.53 -11.73 19.59
CA ASP A 226 16.24 -11.08 19.58
C ASP A 226 15.18 -12.00 18.99
N PHE A 227 14.02 -12.01 19.58
CA PHE A 227 12.80 -12.63 19.06
C PHE A 227 11.74 -11.56 18.83
N THR A 228 10.99 -11.68 17.76
CA THR A 228 9.85 -10.81 17.45
C THR A 228 8.68 -11.68 17.01
N LEU A 229 7.53 -11.52 17.65
CA LEU A 229 6.26 -12.09 17.23
C LEU A 229 5.32 -10.96 16.86
N THR A 230 4.69 -11.05 15.68
CA THR A 230 3.59 -10.15 15.30
C THR A 230 2.36 -10.97 14.92
N ALA A 231 1.19 -10.44 15.23
CA ALA A 231 -0.08 -11.02 14.84
C ALA A 231 -1.07 -9.90 14.51
N ARG A 232 -1.76 -10.03 13.40
CA ARG A 232 -2.85 -9.13 12.98
C ARG A 232 -4.04 -9.95 12.54
N TYR A 233 -5.22 -9.61 13.06
CA TYR A 233 -6.49 -10.18 12.64
C TYR A 233 -7.38 -9.05 12.13
N ILE A 234 -8.04 -9.30 11.01
CA ILE A 234 -8.99 -8.37 10.38
C ILE A 234 -10.23 -9.16 10.04
N ALA A 235 -11.40 -8.66 10.44
CA ALA A 235 -12.68 -9.18 10.02
C ALA A 235 -13.54 -8.04 9.49
N SER A 236 -14.14 -8.19 8.32
CA SER A 236 -14.97 -7.16 7.71
C SER A 236 -16.22 -7.73 7.07
N ARG A 237 -17.24 -6.86 6.95
CA ARG A 237 -18.44 -7.11 6.16
C ARG A 237 -18.79 -5.83 5.39
N VAL A 238 -19.16 -6.00 4.13
CA VAL A 238 -19.70 -4.94 3.27
C VAL A 238 -20.99 -5.40 2.63
N GLY A 239 -22.01 -4.55 2.61
CA GLY A 239 -23.20 -4.69 1.79
C GLY A 239 -22.91 -4.26 0.35
N ILE A 240 -23.42 -4.97 -0.62
CA ILE A 240 -23.29 -4.65 -2.05
C ILE A 240 -24.66 -4.16 -2.52
N PRO A 241 -24.77 -2.87 -2.91
CA PRO A 241 -26.06 -2.19 -3.04
C PRO A 241 -26.80 -2.49 -4.35
N THR A 242 -26.14 -3.08 -5.33
CA THR A 242 -26.72 -3.37 -6.63
C THR A 242 -26.32 -4.74 -7.12
N GLU A 243 -27.10 -5.29 -8.03
CA GLU A 243 -26.89 -6.62 -8.60
C GLU A 243 -25.47 -6.72 -9.21
N GLY A 244 -24.73 -7.73 -8.81
CA GLY A 244 -23.42 -8.11 -9.35
C GLY A 244 -22.25 -7.22 -8.98
N THR A 245 -22.27 -5.94 -9.25
CA THR A 245 -21.07 -5.09 -9.19
C THR A 245 -21.10 -3.99 -8.14
N GLY A 246 -22.26 -3.48 -7.78
CA GLY A 246 -22.44 -2.35 -6.87
C GLY A 246 -22.39 -0.99 -7.57
N ASP A 247 -22.41 -0.91 -8.90
CA ASP A 247 -22.44 0.35 -9.63
C ASP A 247 -23.86 0.94 -9.78
N ARG A 248 -23.96 2.19 -10.23
CA ARG A 248 -25.23 2.93 -10.30
C ARG A 248 -26.13 2.56 -11.47
N PHE A 249 -25.69 1.72 -12.37
CA PHE A 249 -26.42 1.32 -13.57
C PHE A 249 -27.21 0.02 -13.36
N GLU A 250 -26.79 -0.76 -12.35
CA GLU A 250 -27.41 -2.02 -12.00
C GLU A 250 -28.66 -1.83 -11.12
N MET A 251 -29.49 -2.86 -11.05
CA MET A 251 -30.68 -2.89 -10.20
C MET A 251 -30.26 -2.92 -8.72
N LEU A 252 -31.01 -2.19 -7.87
CA LEU A 252 -30.76 -2.17 -6.44
C LEU A 252 -31.02 -3.55 -5.81
N ASP A 253 -30.04 -4.03 -5.04
CA ASP A 253 -30.11 -5.26 -4.26
C ASP A 253 -29.90 -4.98 -2.77
N PRO A 254 -30.91 -5.22 -1.93
CA PRO A 254 -30.79 -4.97 -0.49
C PRO A 254 -30.10 -6.10 0.28
N HIS A 255 -29.72 -7.22 -0.34
CA HIS A 255 -29.37 -8.44 0.39
C HIS A 255 -27.96 -8.96 0.13
N GLN A 256 -27.32 -8.58 -0.97
CA GLN A 256 -25.96 -9.04 -1.29
C GLN A 256 -24.95 -8.57 -0.25
N SER A 257 -24.02 -9.43 0.11
CA SER A 257 -22.96 -9.04 1.05
C SER A 257 -21.69 -9.87 0.88
N GLN A 258 -20.57 -9.25 1.21
CA GLN A 258 -19.28 -9.92 1.32
C GLN A 258 -18.74 -9.83 2.74
N LYS A 259 -18.16 -10.93 3.21
CA LYS A 259 -17.42 -11.03 4.47
C LYS A 259 -16.02 -11.49 4.17
N ASP A 260 -15.05 -10.81 4.76
CA ASP A 260 -13.64 -11.16 4.63
C ASP A 260 -12.99 -11.27 6.02
N GLU A 261 -12.18 -12.30 6.18
CA GLU A 261 -11.36 -12.53 7.37
C GLU A 261 -9.91 -12.74 6.94
N ARG A 262 -8.99 -12.19 7.72
CA ARG A 262 -7.56 -12.35 7.50
C ARG A 262 -6.81 -12.44 8.80
N PHE A 263 -5.94 -13.43 8.90
CA PHE A 263 -4.94 -13.54 9.95
C PHE A 263 -3.54 -13.47 9.31
N VAL A 264 -2.70 -12.56 9.81
CA VAL A 264 -1.29 -12.46 9.43
C VAL A 264 -0.46 -12.62 10.71
N GLY A 265 0.40 -13.62 10.74
CA GLY A 265 1.31 -13.87 11.86
C GLY A 265 2.75 -14.02 11.40
N THR A 266 3.70 -13.50 12.17
CA THR A 266 5.14 -13.73 11.95
C THR A 266 5.85 -14.05 13.26
N LEU A 267 6.82 -14.96 13.19
CA LEU A 267 7.76 -15.23 14.26
C LEU A 267 9.18 -15.12 13.68
N GLY A 268 9.93 -14.15 14.16
CA GLY A 268 11.30 -13.90 13.76
C GLY A 268 12.28 -14.14 14.89
N ALA A 269 13.48 -14.60 14.54
CA ALA A 269 14.64 -14.61 15.43
C ALA A 269 15.84 -14.00 14.71
N ARG A 270 16.60 -13.20 15.44
CA ARG A 270 17.84 -12.57 15.00
C ARG A 270 18.95 -12.91 15.99
N TYR A 271 20.03 -13.54 15.50
CA TYR A 271 21.19 -13.91 16.29
C TYR A 271 22.45 -13.27 15.72
N ARG A 272 23.09 -12.40 16.51
CA ARG A 272 24.39 -11.77 16.20
C ARG A 272 25.51 -12.67 16.70
N GLN A 273 26.00 -13.54 15.83
CA GLN A 273 27.07 -14.46 16.16
C GLN A 273 28.38 -13.74 16.42
N THR A 274 28.65 -12.68 15.66
CA THR A 274 29.77 -11.76 15.83
C THR A 274 29.31 -10.33 15.54
N SER A 275 30.20 -9.35 15.70
CA SER A 275 29.93 -7.97 15.33
C SER A 275 29.67 -7.75 13.83
N TRP A 276 30.02 -8.71 12.97
CA TRP A 276 29.92 -8.62 11.52
C TRP A 276 29.10 -9.74 10.86
N LEU A 277 28.63 -10.74 11.64
CA LEU A 277 27.82 -11.86 11.16
C LEU A 277 26.52 -11.97 11.96
N GLU A 278 25.41 -11.83 11.27
CA GLU A 278 24.07 -11.92 11.84
C GLU A 278 23.25 -12.95 11.08
N HIS A 279 22.57 -13.81 11.82
CA HIS A 279 21.61 -14.80 11.32
C HIS A 279 20.19 -14.30 11.57
N ARG A 280 19.32 -14.45 10.58
CA ARG A 280 17.91 -14.13 10.69
C ARG A 280 17.07 -15.27 10.16
N VAL A 281 16.09 -15.68 10.94
CA VAL A 281 15.05 -16.61 10.50
C VAL A 281 13.68 -15.99 10.73
N LYS A 282 12.77 -16.18 9.79
CA LYS A 282 11.39 -15.75 9.90
C LYS A 282 10.46 -16.86 9.43
N PHE A 283 9.46 -17.14 10.25
CA PHE A 283 8.29 -17.93 9.89
C PHE A 283 7.11 -16.98 9.73
N GLY A 284 6.34 -17.12 8.66
CA GLY A 284 5.18 -16.29 8.40
C GLY A 284 3.97 -17.10 7.96
N ALA A 285 2.79 -16.64 8.32
CA ALA A 285 1.52 -17.19 7.88
C ALA A 285 0.55 -16.06 7.51
N ASN A 286 -0.10 -16.18 6.35
CA ASN A 286 -1.24 -15.36 5.94
C ASN A 286 -2.39 -16.30 5.63
N LEU A 287 -3.46 -16.23 6.43
CA LEU A 287 -4.66 -17.05 6.28
C LEU A 287 -5.82 -16.12 5.96
N THR A 288 -6.51 -16.37 4.85
CA THR A 288 -7.67 -15.56 4.44
C THR A 288 -8.89 -16.44 4.22
N GLY A 289 -10.04 -15.89 4.55
CA GLY A 289 -11.34 -16.44 4.22
C GLY A 289 -12.22 -15.35 3.64
N SER A 290 -12.95 -15.64 2.57
CA SER A 290 -13.93 -14.74 1.98
C SER A 290 -15.23 -15.48 1.72
N SER A 291 -16.36 -14.79 1.92
CA SER A 291 -17.69 -15.32 1.64
C SER A 291 -18.55 -14.24 1.03
N PHE A 292 -18.85 -14.39 -0.25
CA PHE A 292 -19.90 -13.63 -0.95
C PHE A 292 -21.21 -14.40 -0.82
N VAL A 293 -22.30 -13.70 -0.56
CA VAL A 293 -23.65 -14.25 -0.44
C VAL A 293 -24.62 -13.34 -1.18
N ASP A 294 -25.33 -13.93 -2.10
CA ASP A 294 -26.47 -13.37 -2.80
C ASP A 294 -27.69 -14.25 -2.46
N PRO A 295 -28.53 -13.84 -1.49
CA PRO A 295 -29.70 -14.62 -1.10
C PRO A 295 -30.73 -14.69 -2.25
N LYS A 296 -31.53 -15.74 -2.25
CA LYS A 296 -32.66 -15.82 -3.18
C LYS A 296 -33.71 -14.78 -2.79
N ASP A 297 -34.04 -13.89 -3.71
CA ASP A 297 -35.06 -12.85 -3.58
C ASP A 297 -35.76 -12.58 -4.93
N ASP A 298 -36.46 -11.47 -5.03
CA ASP A 298 -37.23 -11.10 -6.22
C ASP A 298 -36.47 -10.09 -7.12
N VAL A 299 -35.19 -9.84 -6.88
CA VAL A 299 -34.34 -8.95 -7.70
C VAL A 299 -33.87 -9.74 -8.92
N PRO A 300 -34.24 -9.36 -10.16
CA PRO A 300 -33.80 -10.09 -11.35
C PRO A 300 -32.27 -9.99 -11.51
N THR A 301 -31.62 -11.14 -11.67
CA THR A 301 -30.21 -11.22 -12.02
C THR A 301 -30.00 -10.86 -13.49
N ASP A 302 -28.91 -10.13 -13.77
CA ASP A 302 -28.47 -9.91 -15.14
C ASP A 302 -27.64 -11.10 -15.67
N ALA A 303 -27.23 -11.01 -16.94
CA ALA A 303 -26.45 -12.09 -17.58
C ALA A 303 -25.01 -12.21 -17.02
N PHE A 304 -24.55 -11.25 -16.22
CA PHE A 304 -23.19 -11.16 -15.68
C PHE A 304 -23.14 -11.41 -14.17
N SER A 305 -24.31 -11.43 -13.52
CA SER A 305 -24.43 -11.67 -12.08
C SER A 305 -24.48 -13.16 -11.76
N PRO A 306 -23.99 -13.57 -10.59
CA PRO A 306 -24.20 -14.92 -10.10
C PRO A 306 -25.71 -15.22 -9.99
N PRO A 307 -26.19 -16.46 -10.26
CA PRO A 307 -27.58 -16.79 -10.07
C PRO A 307 -28.04 -16.55 -8.63
N GLU A 308 -29.31 -16.11 -8.45
CA GLU A 308 -29.93 -15.97 -7.13
C GLU A 308 -29.73 -17.19 -6.22
N GLY A 309 -29.52 -16.94 -4.95
CA GLY A 309 -29.23 -17.98 -3.96
C GLY A 309 -27.78 -18.47 -3.99
N THR A 310 -26.89 -17.77 -4.70
CA THR A 310 -25.48 -18.11 -4.78
C THR A 310 -24.74 -17.76 -3.49
N LYS A 311 -23.92 -18.70 -3.04
CA LYS A 311 -22.91 -18.45 -2.01
C LYS A 311 -21.56 -18.93 -2.50
N THR A 312 -20.61 -18.01 -2.60
CA THR A 312 -19.21 -18.35 -2.86
C THR A 312 -18.39 -18.23 -1.60
N THR A 313 -17.62 -19.25 -1.30
CA THR A 313 -16.62 -19.20 -0.23
C THR A 313 -15.25 -19.49 -0.79
N SER A 314 -14.25 -18.70 -0.41
CA SER A 314 -12.87 -18.95 -0.74
C SER A 314 -12.00 -18.87 0.51
N SER A 315 -10.93 -19.65 0.53
CA SER A 315 -9.89 -19.56 1.56
C SER A 315 -8.53 -19.71 0.92
N GLU A 316 -7.59 -18.92 1.38
CA GLU A 316 -6.19 -19.04 0.99
C GLU A 316 -5.32 -19.12 2.24
N SER A 317 -4.33 -20.01 2.20
CA SER A 317 -3.27 -20.06 3.18
C SER A 317 -1.92 -19.90 2.48
N ARG A 318 -1.08 -19.01 3.00
CA ARG A 318 0.30 -18.82 2.57
C ARG A 318 1.20 -19.00 3.78
N LEU A 319 2.17 -19.91 3.68
CA LEU A 319 3.19 -20.15 4.69
C LEU A 319 4.54 -19.76 4.09
N LEU A 320 5.38 -19.08 4.87
CA LEU A 320 6.69 -18.62 4.47
C LEU A 320 7.73 -18.98 5.52
N VAL A 321 8.86 -19.50 5.05
CA VAL A 321 10.10 -19.58 5.83
C VAL A 321 11.16 -18.78 5.08
N ASP A 322 11.77 -17.80 5.73
CA ASP A 322 12.89 -16.99 5.20
C ASP A 322 14.07 -17.12 6.16
N TYR A 323 15.17 -17.64 5.67
CA TYR A 323 16.43 -17.63 6.39
C TYR A 323 17.47 -16.84 5.62
N ASN A 324 18.15 -15.93 6.31
CA ASN A 324 19.28 -15.21 5.71
C ASN A 324 20.38 -14.92 6.71
N ILE A 325 21.57 -14.71 6.16
CA ILE A 325 22.72 -14.19 6.87
C ILE A 325 23.04 -12.79 6.35
N ALA A 326 23.40 -11.89 7.26
CA ALA A 326 23.93 -10.57 6.93
C ALA A 326 25.38 -10.49 7.38
N LEU A 327 26.26 -10.19 6.43
CA LEU A 327 27.69 -10.00 6.65
C LEU A 327 28.02 -8.53 6.53
N SER A 328 28.54 -7.93 7.59
CA SER A 328 28.96 -6.53 7.66
C SER A 328 30.39 -6.45 8.14
N PRO A 329 31.38 -6.89 7.32
CA PRO A 329 32.78 -6.86 7.71
C PRO A 329 33.24 -5.44 8.07
N PRO A 330 34.30 -5.30 8.88
CA PRO A 330 34.86 -4.00 9.18
C PRO A 330 35.23 -3.21 7.90
N LYS A 331 35.06 -1.89 7.95
CA LYS A 331 35.46 -0.98 6.88
C LYS A 331 36.92 -1.20 6.49
N PHE A 332 37.23 -1.30 5.22
CA PHE A 332 38.57 -1.38 4.69
C PHE A 332 38.72 -0.48 3.46
N TRP A 333 39.84 0.20 3.34
CA TRP A 333 40.12 1.12 2.23
C TRP A 333 38.95 2.07 1.91
N GLU A 334 38.31 2.66 2.93
CA GLU A 334 37.14 3.51 2.81
C GLU A 334 35.89 2.81 2.24
N ILE A 335 35.90 1.48 2.13
CA ILE A 335 34.75 0.66 1.68
C ILE A 335 34.05 0.06 2.89
N THR A 336 32.73 0.26 2.95
CA THR A 336 31.84 -0.37 3.92
C THR A 336 30.97 -1.40 3.20
N PRO A 337 31.31 -2.70 3.25
CA PRO A 337 30.53 -3.74 2.59
C PRO A 337 29.42 -4.25 3.51
N VAL A 338 28.27 -4.57 2.91
CA VAL A 338 27.20 -5.35 3.52
C VAL A 338 26.74 -6.39 2.51
N ILE A 339 26.72 -7.66 2.89
CA ILE A 339 26.28 -8.75 2.02
C ILE A 339 25.16 -9.49 2.72
N VAL A 340 24.06 -9.70 2.02
CA VAL A 340 22.93 -10.53 2.47
C VAL A 340 22.81 -11.73 1.55
N LEU A 341 22.80 -12.92 2.12
CA LEU A 341 22.55 -14.18 1.40
C LEU A 341 21.42 -14.92 2.10
N GLY A 342 20.48 -15.44 1.36
CA GLY A 342 19.34 -16.12 1.98
C GLY A 342 18.58 -17.04 1.04
N GLY A 343 17.62 -17.74 1.63
CA GLY A 343 16.69 -18.60 0.92
C GLY A 343 15.29 -18.50 1.52
N THR A 344 14.29 -18.69 0.67
CA THR A 344 12.88 -18.75 1.09
C THR A 344 12.24 -20.04 0.61
N TYR A 345 11.34 -20.57 1.45
CA TYR A 345 10.37 -21.58 1.07
C TYR A 345 8.97 -20.98 1.27
N GLU A 346 8.15 -21.02 0.24
CA GLU A 346 6.79 -20.51 0.26
C GLU A 346 5.84 -21.60 -0.21
N TYR A 347 4.79 -21.85 0.58
CA TYR A 347 3.71 -22.77 0.25
C TYR A 347 2.39 -21.99 0.24
N GLN A 348 1.60 -22.17 -0.80
CA GLN A 348 0.28 -21.56 -0.96
C GLN A 348 -0.75 -22.65 -1.21
N ASN A 349 -1.93 -22.52 -0.59
CA ASN A 349 -3.09 -23.35 -0.90
C ASN A 349 -4.31 -22.46 -1.06
N PHE A 350 -5.07 -22.68 -2.11
CA PHE A 350 -6.31 -21.98 -2.41
C PHE A 350 -7.44 -22.97 -2.54
N THR A 351 -8.56 -22.69 -1.86
CA THR A 351 -9.81 -23.45 -1.99
C THR A 351 -10.95 -22.49 -2.27
N GLN A 352 -11.73 -22.78 -3.30
CA GLN A 352 -12.97 -22.08 -3.61
C GLN A 352 -14.11 -23.08 -3.70
N ARG A 353 -15.28 -22.71 -3.19
CA ARG A 353 -16.53 -23.48 -3.29
C ARG A 353 -17.63 -22.55 -3.73
N LEU A 354 -18.27 -22.92 -4.81
CA LEU A 354 -19.49 -22.29 -5.29
C LEU A 354 -20.66 -23.16 -4.80
N HIS A 355 -21.53 -22.56 -4.01
CA HIS A 355 -22.78 -23.18 -3.56
C HIS A 355 -23.91 -22.57 -4.37
N PRO A 356 -24.38 -23.20 -5.37
CA PRO A 356 -25.66 -23.03 -5.83
C PRO A 356 -26.27 -24.29 -5.97
N VAL A 357 -27.11 -24.24 -6.40
CA VAL A 357 -27.96 -24.89 -7.32
C VAL A 357 -27.21 -25.83 -8.30
N GLY A 358 -26.98 -27.10 -7.93
CA GLY A 358 -26.31 -28.10 -8.75
C GLY A 358 -25.06 -28.71 -8.07
N GLU A 359 -24.26 -29.42 -8.85
CA GLU A 359 -23.05 -30.04 -8.35
C GLU A 359 -22.07 -29.00 -7.76
N PRO A 360 -21.55 -29.16 -6.54
CA PRO A 360 -20.65 -28.20 -5.91
C PRO A 360 -19.35 -28.10 -6.71
N ASN A 361 -19.15 -26.98 -7.38
CA ASN A 361 -17.89 -26.69 -8.03
C ASN A 361 -16.85 -26.35 -6.96
N ARG A 362 -15.88 -27.21 -6.76
CA ARG A 362 -14.81 -27.04 -5.79
C ARG A 362 -13.46 -27.00 -6.49
N THR A 363 -12.77 -25.89 -6.36
CA THR A 363 -11.34 -25.77 -6.71
C THR A 363 -10.52 -25.93 -5.44
N ASN A 364 -9.49 -26.79 -5.47
CA ASN A 364 -8.52 -26.92 -4.39
C ASN A 364 -7.16 -27.16 -5.01
N VAL A 365 -6.28 -26.17 -4.90
CA VAL A 365 -4.98 -26.14 -5.57
C VAL A 365 -3.90 -25.64 -4.64
N SER A 366 -2.68 -26.11 -4.85
CA SER A 366 -1.50 -25.66 -4.09
C SER A 366 -0.35 -25.31 -5.01
N ARG A 367 0.52 -24.45 -4.53
CA ARG A 367 1.74 -23.99 -5.19
C ARG A 367 2.90 -23.98 -4.20
N GLU A 368 4.09 -24.23 -4.72
CA GLU A 368 5.32 -24.13 -3.96
C GLU A 368 6.34 -23.30 -4.71
N THR A 369 7.11 -22.49 -3.97
CA THR A 369 8.24 -21.74 -4.51
C THR A 369 9.44 -21.87 -3.56
N LYS A 370 10.55 -22.32 -4.09
CA LYS A 370 11.86 -22.40 -3.41
C LYS A 370 12.79 -21.40 -4.03
N SER A 371 13.51 -20.64 -3.21
CA SER A 371 14.31 -19.56 -3.75
C SER A 371 15.62 -19.38 -3.00
N LEU A 372 16.60 -18.90 -3.77
CA LEU A 372 17.87 -18.41 -3.24
C LEU A 372 18.06 -16.97 -3.69
N TYR A 373 18.54 -16.11 -2.81
CA TYR A 373 18.80 -14.72 -3.15
C TYR A 373 20.09 -14.21 -2.51
N GLY A 374 20.71 -13.24 -3.16
CA GLY A 374 21.90 -12.58 -2.65
C GLY A 374 21.94 -11.12 -3.06
N GLN A 375 22.43 -10.28 -2.18
CA GLN A 375 22.64 -8.86 -2.43
C GLN A 375 23.92 -8.39 -1.76
N GLY A 376 24.74 -7.65 -2.51
CA GLY A 376 25.89 -6.90 -1.98
C GLY A 376 25.60 -5.40 -2.01
N GLN A 377 25.97 -4.71 -0.93
CA GLN A 377 25.99 -3.26 -0.83
C GLN A 377 27.42 -2.81 -0.54
N LEU A 378 27.91 -1.85 -1.31
CA LEU A 378 29.25 -1.28 -1.14
C LEU A 378 29.11 0.23 -0.96
N GLY A 379 29.39 0.71 0.25
CA GLY A 379 29.57 2.13 0.53
C GLY A 379 31.04 2.52 0.34
N TRP A 380 31.32 3.59 -0.41
CA TRP A 380 32.68 4.13 -0.59
C TRP A 380 32.72 5.59 -0.18
N MET A 381 33.64 5.92 0.72
CA MET A 381 33.87 7.27 1.27
C MET A 381 32.58 7.92 1.82
N ASP A 382 31.62 7.11 2.31
CA ASP A 382 30.31 7.57 2.77
C ASP A 382 29.54 8.47 1.77
N SER A 383 29.90 8.36 0.49
CA SER A 383 29.39 9.20 -0.61
C SER A 383 28.83 8.40 -1.78
N VAL A 384 29.37 7.23 -2.07
CA VAL A 384 28.93 6.37 -3.18
C VAL A 384 28.44 5.06 -2.62
N PHE A 385 27.21 4.67 -2.96
CA PHE A 385 26.55 3.45 -2.47
C PHE A 385 26.06 2.65 -3.66
N LEU A 386 26.72 1.52 -3.91
CA LEU A 386 26.33 0.57 -4.94
C LEU A 386 25.62 -0.63 -4.31
N THR A 387 24.45 -0.98 -4.81
CA THR A 387 23.74 -2.19 -4.43
C THR A 387 23.54 -3.06 -5.68
N ALA A 388 23.95 -4.32 -5.62
CA ALA A 388 23.71 -5.29 -6.68
C ALA A 388 23.25 -6.61 -6.08
N GLY A 389 22.29 -7.25 -6.72
CA GLY A 389 21.76 -8.52 -6.23
C GLY A 389 20.94 -9.25 -7.26
N GLY A 390 20.54 -10.46 -6.91
CA GLY A 390 19.69 -11.29 -7.73
C GLY A 390 19.02 -12.39 -6.91
N ARG A 391 18.00 -12.96 -7.48
CA ARG A 391 17.23 -14.05 -6.92
C ARG A 391 16.98 -15.11 -7.99
N TYR A 392 17.12 -16.35 -7.60
CA TYR A 392 16.68 -17.52 -8.34
C TYR A 392 15.45 -18.09 -7.64
N ASP A 393 14.38 -18.26 -8.38
CA ASP A 393 13.14 -18.90 -7.95
C ASP A 393 12.93 -20.19 -8.74
N ASN A 394 12.56 -21.28 -8.06
CA ASN A 394 12.02 -22.51 -8.63
C ASN A 394 10.59 -22.66 -8.13
N SER A 395 9.63 -22.47 -9.01
CA SER A 395 8.19 -22.44 -8.70
C SER A 395 7.45 -23.52 -9.46
N THR A 396 6.45 -24.13 -8.82
CA THR A 396 5.52 -25.06 -9.49
C THR A 396 4.62 -24.37 -10.52
N VAL A 397 4.59 -23.01 -10.54
CA VAL A 397 3.76 -22.21 -11.45
C VAL A 397 4.52 -21.78 -12.68
N PHE A 398 5.70 -21.17 -12.50
CA PHE A 398 6.45 -20.55 -13.59
C PHE A 398 7.82 -21.19 -13.83
N GLY A 399 8.15 -22.27 -13.11
CA GLY A 399 9.44 -22.96 -13.26
C GLY A 399 10.59 -22.14 -12.68
N ASP A 400 11.70 -22.15 -13.41
CA ASP A 400 12.94 -21.50 -13.04
C ASP A 400 12.98 -20.05 -13.55
N GLU A 401 13.27 -19.10 -12.68
CA GLU A 401 13.40 -17.69 -13.05
C GLU A 401 14.52 -17.01 -12.28
N VAL A 402 15.22 -16.07 -12.94
CA VAL A 402 16.29 -15.26 -12.34
C VAL A 402 15.95 -13.78 -12.49
N THR A 403 15.92 -13.07 -11.38
CA THR A 403 15.59 -11.63 -11.34
C THR A 403 16.78 -10.83 -10.79
N PRO A 404 17.60 -10.20 -11.66
CA PRO A 404 18.70 -9.32 -11.25
C PRO A 404 18.22 -7.89 -10.95
N ARG A 405 19.03 -7.18 -10.15
CA ARG A 405 18.84 -5.76 -9.83
C ARG A 405 20.18 -5.09 -9.52
N VAL A 406 20.31 -3.84 -9.96
CA VAL A 406 21.42 -2.95 -9.61
C VAL A 406 20.87 -1.57 -9.25
N ALA A 407 21.44 -0.94 -8.23
CA ALA A 407 21.07 0.41 -7.82
C ALA A 407 22.30 1.18 -7.33
N LEU A 408 22.36 2.47 -7.62
CA LEU A 408 23.45 3.36 -7.27
C LEU A 408 22.89 4.63 -6.64
N ALA A 409 23.52 5.07 -5.54
CA ALA A 409 23.32 6.40 -4.98
C ALA A 409 24.67 7.10 -4.81
N VAL A 410 24.74 8.35 -5.21
CA VAL A 410 25.91 9.22 -5.01
C VAL A 410 25.47 10.46 -4.26
N VAL A 411 26.09 10.71 -3.12
CA VAL A 411 25.78 11.85 -2.25
C VAL A 411 26.97 12.80 -2.24
N ALA A 412 26.79 14.01 -2.75
CA ALA A 412 27.83 15.03 -2.74
C ALA A 412 28.15 15.47 -1.30
N PRO A 413 29.41 15.42 -0.84
CA PRO A 413 29.74 15.65 0.57
C PRO A 413 29.36 17.04 1.10
N VAL A 414 29.44 18.07 0.27
CA VAL A 414 29.19 19.47 0.64
C VAL A 414 27.71 19.84 0.50
N THR A 415 27.16 19.67 -0.69
CA THR A 415 25.79 20.09 -1.01
C THR A 415 24.72 19.12 -0.54
N LYS A 416 25.14 17.88 -0.15
CA LYS A 416 24.25 16.77 0.19
C LYS A 416 23.29 16.41 -0.96
N THR A 417 23.57 16.88 -2.17
CA THR A 417 22.84 16.47 -3.38
C THR A 417 23.00 14.97 -3.54
N ARG A 418 21.89 14.25 -3.65
CA ARG A 418 21.86 12.83 -3.94
C ARG A 418 21.41 12.59 -5.39
N VAL A 419 22.27 11.97 -6.18
CA VAL A 419 21.92 11.43 -7.50
C VAL A 419 21.77 9.92 -7.35
N ARG A 420 20.69 9.37 -7.86
CA ARG A 420 20.40 7.94 -7.71
C ARG A 420 19.85 7.34 -8.98
N GLY A 421 20.02 6.04 -9.11
CA GLY A 421 19.42 5.26 -10.20
C GLY A 421 19.32 3.79 -9.84
N ALA A 422 18.35 3.13 -10.43
CA ALA A 422 18.16 1.70 -10.28
C ALA A 422 17.69 1.08 -11.59
N TRP A 423 18.08 -0.16 -11.83
CA TRP A 423 17.61 -1.02 -12.90
C TRP A 423 17.36 -2.41 -12.34
N GLY A 424 16.35 -3.09 -12.88
CA GLY A 424 16.08 -4.48 -12.53
C GLY A 424 14.94 -5.06 -13.33
N THR A 425 14.79 -6.38 -13.21
CA THR A 425 13.68 -7.12 -13.79
C THR A 425 12.68 -7.53 -12.71
N GLY A 426 11.47 -7.83 -13.13
CA GLY A 426 10.41 -8.30 -12.25
C GLY A 426 9.57 -9.38 -12.91
N ILE A 427 8.95 -10.19 -12.07
CA ILE A 427 8.03 -11.24 -12.48
C ILE A 427 6.75 -11.18 -11.64
N LYS A 428 5.60 -11.51 -12.26
CA LYS A 428 4.32 -11.75 -11.60
C LYS A 428 3.80 -13.12 -12.00
N GLU A 429 3.46 -13.93 -11.00
CA GLU A 429 2.81 -15.21 -11.28
C GLU A 429 1.34 -15.02 -11.71
N PRO A 430 0.77 -15.93 -12.53
CA PRO A 430 -0.67 -15.92 -12.79
C PRO A 430 -1.47 -16.10 -11.50
N SER A 431 -2.63 -15.48 -11.41
CA SER A 431 -3.54 -15.69 -10.29
C SER A 431 -4.17 -17.09 -10.35
N PHE A 432 -4.72 -17.54 -9.22
CA PHE A 432 -5.47 -18.80 -9.20
C PHE A 432 -6.66 -18.79 -10.15
N PHE A 433 -7.35 -17.64 -10.29
CA PHE A 433 -8.44 -17.48 -11.24
C PHE A 433 -7.98 -17.58 -12.69
N GLU A 434 -6.89 -16.94 -13.06
CA GLU A 434 -6.33 -16.98 -14.42
C GLU A 434 -5.92 -18.40 -14.81
N GLU A 435 -5.32 -19.15 -13.89
CA GLU A 435 -4.79 -20.50 -14.15
C GLU A 435 -5.87 -21.60 -14.04
N PHE A 436 -6.77 -21.50 -13.06
CA PHE A 436 -7.71 -22.58 -12.74
C PHE A 436 -9.17 -22.24 -13.09
N GLY A 437 -9.47 -20.98 -13.40
CA GLY A 437 -10.82 -20.51 -13.65
C GLY A 437 -11.67 -20.38 -12.38
N GLY A 438 -12.95 -20.19 -12.57
CA GLY A 438 -13.95 -20.05 -11.52
C GLY A 438 -15.22 -19.38 -12.04
N PHE A 439 -16.34 -19.50 -11.34
CA PHE A 439 -17.61 -18.89 -11.75
C PHE A 439 -18.05 -19.23 -13.18
N GLY A 440 -17.78 -20.46 -13.64
CA GLY A 440 -18.08 -20.87 -15.00
C GLY A 440 -17.07 -20.42 -16.07
N VAL A 441 -16.08 -19.64 -15.70
CA VAL A 441 -14.99 -19.21 -16.60
C VAL A 441 -13.92 -20.29 -16.65
N PRO A 442 -13.42 -20.70 -17.83
CA PRO A 442 -12.34 -21.67 -17.95
C PRO A 442 -11.01 -21.07 -17.48
N GLY A 443 -10.20 -21.86 -16.78
CA GLY A 443 -8.82 -21.54 -16.49
C GLY A 443 -7.88 -21.86 -17.65
N ASN A 444 -6.71 -21.24 -17.66
CA ASN A 444 -5.67 -21.47 -18.65
C ASN A 444 -4.37 -21.94 -17.98
N ARG A 445 -4.09 -23.26 -18.06
CA ARG A 445 -2.89 -23.88 -17.45
C ARG A 445 -1.59 -23.53 -18.17
N ASP A 446 -1.68 -23.04 -19.41
CA ASP A 446 -0.52 -22.68 -20.24
C ASP A 446 -0.18 -21.18 -20.14
N ILE A 447 -0.85 -20.47 -19.23
CA ILE A 447 -0.65 -19.04 -19.04
C ILE A 447 0.74 -18.77 -18.45
N LYS A 448 1.47 -17.84 -19.07
CA LYS A 448 2.83 -17.49 -18.66
C LYS A 448 2.83 -16.35 -17.66
N SER A 449 3.84 -16.32 -16.80
CA SER A 449 4.10 -15.20 -15.90
C SER A 449 4.39 -13.90 -16.65
N VAL A 450 3.86 -12.80 -16.15
CA VAL A 450 4.18 -11.46 -16.65
C VAL A 450 5.60 -11.10 -16.27
N ARG A 451 6.33 -10.46 -17.19
CA ARG A 451 7.70 -9.99 -16.97
C ARG A 451 7.81 -8.50 -17.14
N SER A 452 8.72 -7.88 -16.40
CA SER A 452 9.05 -6.46 -16.56
C SER A 452 10.54 -6.22 -16.57
N GLU A 453 10.91 -5.17 -17.29
CA GLU A 453 12.21 -4.51 -17.19
C GLU A 453 11.95 -3.04 -16.88
N SER A 454 12.60 -2.53 -15.82
CA SER A 454 12.35 -1.20 -15.31
C SER A 454 13.64 -0.51 -14.93
N TRP A 455 13.68 0.81 -15.13
CA TRP A 455 14.77 1.65 -14.65
C TRP A 455 14.25 3.00 -14.17
N GLU A 456 15.02 3.62 -13.27
CA GLU A 456 14.77 4.95 -12.77
C GLU A 456 16.06 5.74 -12.59
N ALA A 457 15.98 7.06 -12.71
CA ALA A 457 17.03 8.00 -12.35
C ALA A 457 16.41 9.19 -11.63
N GLY A 458 17.05 9.64 -10.56
CA GLY A 458 16.52 10.72 -9.73
C GLY A 458 17.59 11.58 -9.11
N VAL A 459 17.19 12.76 -8.69
CA VAL A 459 17.99 13.70 -7.93
C VAL A 459 17.19 14.22 -6.76
N ASP A 460 17.82 14.30 -5.58
CA ASP A 460 17.25 14.87 -4.37
C ASP A 460 18.21 15.93 -3.83
N GLN A 461 17.69 17.11 -3.54
CA GLN A 461 18.46 18.27 -3.11
C GLN A 461 17.89 18.84 -1.82
N PRO A 462 18.58 18.65 -0.68
CA PRO A 462 18.31 19.41 0.52
C PRO A 462 18.89 20.85 0.40
N LEU A 463 18.14 21.81 0.88
CA LEU A 463 18.50 23.23 0.87
C LEU A 463 18.25 23.83 2.25
N PHE A 464 18.95 24.93 2.56
CA PHE A 464 18.79 25.69 3.80
C PHE A 464 18.86 24.85 5.08
N GLY A 465 19.86 23.93 5.16
CA GLY A 465 20.02 23.06 6.31
C GLY A 465 18.87 22.05 6.46
N GLN A 466 18.37 21.48 5.35
CA GLN A 466 17.26 20.53 5.29
C GLN A 466 15.88 21.10 5.66
N LYS A 467 15.76 22.43 5.75
CA LYS A 467 14.45 23.08 5.91
C LYS A 467 13.60 22.98 4.65
N PHE A 468 14.23 22.83 3.50
CA PHE A 468 13.59 22.63 2.21
C PHE A 468 14.29 21.47 1.47
N GLU A 469 13.53 20.54 0.98
CA GLU A 469 14.01 19.42 0.18
C GLU A 469 13.19 19.35 -1.09
N ILE A 470 13.84 19.13 -2.23
CA ILE A 470 13.20 18.90 -3.51
C ILE A 470 13.81 17.65 -4.15
N GLY A 471 12.96 16.78 -4.68
CA GLY A 471 13.36 15.58 -5.38
C GLY A 471 12.60 15.43 -6.69
N ALA A 472 13.27 14.89 -7.70
CA ALA A 472 12.66 14.52 -8.98
C ALA A 472 13.19 13.16 -9.43
N THR A 473 12.30 12.34 -10.01
CA THR A 473 12.64 11.00 -10.53
C THR A 473 11.98 10.80 -11.87
N TYR A 474 12.76 10.44 -12.88
CA TYR A 474 12.25 9.86 -14.12
C TYR A 474 12.25 8.34 -14.01
N PHE A 475 11.24 7.68 -14.56
CA PHE A 475 11.14 6.22 -14.61
C PHE A 475 10.60 5.74 -15.97
N GLU A 476 10.96 4.51 -16.33
CA GLU A 476 10.41 3.78 -17.47
C GLU A 476 10.24 2.30 -17.08
N ASN A 477 9.07 1.73 -17.41
CA ASN A 477 8.78 0.32 -17.24
C ASN A 477 8.30 -0.26 -18.58
N ARG A 478 8.74 -1.46 -18.89
CA ARG A 478 8.30 -2.26 -20.03
C ARG A 478 7.75 -3.57 -19.51
N PHE A 479 6.51 -3.86 -19.84
CA PHE A 479 5.82 -5.09 -19.46
C PHE A 479 5.64 -5.98 -20.68
N LYS A 480 5.83 -7.29 -20.50
CA LYS A 480 5.63 -8.33 -21.52
C LYS A 480 4.77 -9.44 -20.94
N ASP A 481 4.10 -10.16 -21.84
CA ASP A 481 3.23 -11.30 -21.51
C ASP A 481 2.12 -10.89 -20.53
N LEU A 482 1.60 -9.65 -20.66
CA LEU A 482 0.49 -9.19 -19.82
C LEU A 482 -0.69 -10.12 -19.95
N ILE A 483 -1.31 -10.44 -18.83
CA ILE A 483 -2.49 -11.30 -18.78
C ILE A 483 -3.72 -10.42 -18.90
N ALA A 484 -4.63 -10.77 -19.80
CA ALA A 484 -5.92 -10.13 -19.92
C ALA A 484 -7.05 -11.15 -19.94
N PHE A 485 -8.17 -10.79 -19.35
CA PHE A 485 -9.43 -11.51 -19.45
C PHE A 485 -10.01 -11.26 -20.84
N ILE A 486 -10.33 -12.32 -21.59
CA ILE A 486 -10.83 -12.23 -22.96
C ILE A 486 -12.35 -12.26 -22.97
N SER A 487 -12.92 -13.30 -22.38
CA SER A 487 -14.36 -13.50 -22.30
C SER A 487 -14.69 -14.61 -21.28
N PHE A 488 -15.95 -14.73 -20.91
CA PHE A 488 -16.43 -15.81 -20.04
C PHE A 488 -16.27 -17.20 -20.66
N THR A 489 -16.15 -17.30 -22.00
CA THR A 489 -15.96 -18.56 -22.71
C THR A 489 -14.50 -18.92 -22.96
N GLU A 490 -13.60 -17.93 -22.99
CA GLU A 490 -12.18 -18.12 -23.29
C GLU A 490 -11.26 -17.99 -22.07
N GLY A 491 -11.73 -17.34 -21.01
CA GLY A 491 -10.93 -17.07 -19.82
C GLY A 491 -9.82 -16.04 -20.08
N SER A 492 -8.66 -16.24 -19.44
CA SER A 492 -7.50 -15.33 -19.49
C SER A 492 -6.40 -15.85 -20.41
N LYS A 493 -5.70 -14.93 -21.11
CA LYS A 493 -4.56 -15.24 -22.01
C LYS A 493 -3.43 -14.24 -21.85
N ASN A 494 -2.22 -14.66 -22.20
CA ASN A 494 -1.08 -13.74 -22.39
C ASN A 494 -1.18 -13.12 -23.79
N ILE A 495 -1.45 -11.84 -23.88
CA ILE A 495 -1.72 -11.22 -25.17
C ILE A 495 -1.10 -9.86 -25.35
N GLN A 496 -0.45 -9.30 -24.33
CA GLN A 496 -0.20 -7.87 -24.34
C GLN A 496 1.19 -7.51 -23.86
N ALA A 497 1.68 -6.39 -24.41
CA ALA A 497 2.80 -5.66 -23.88
C ALA A 497 2.41 -4.18 -23.68
N ALA A 498 2.95 -3.56 -22.67
CA ALA A 498 2.74 -2.15 -22.40
C ALA A 498 4.05 -1.47 -21.97
N LYS A 499 4.10 -0.17 -22.22
CA LYS A 499 5.17 0.71 -21.76
C LYS A 499 4.56 1.81 -20.89
N THR A 500 5.22 2.10 -19.77
CA THR A 500 4.88 3.26 -18.95
C THR A 500 6.13 4.08 -18.67
N SER A 501 5.99 5.40 -18.63
CA SER A 501 7.09 6.31 -18.28
C SER A 501 6.54 7.57 -17.64
N GLY A 502 7.36 8.26 -16.85
CA GLY A 502 6.90 9.47 -16.21
C GLY A 502 7.93 10.15 -15.36
N VAL A 503 7.48 11.23 -14.73
CA VAL A 503 8.26 12.03 -13.78
C VAL A 503 7.49 12.13 -12.48
N GLU A 504 8.16 11.83 -11.39
CA GLU A 504 7.71 12.08 -10.02
C GLU A 504 8.48 13.27 -9.45
N ALA A 505 7.79 14.19 -8.78
CA ALA A 505 8.41 15.27 -8.03
C ALA A 505 7.90 15.28 -6.59
N VAL A 506 8.79 15.57 -5.66
CA VAL A 506 8.50 15.69 -4.22
C VAL A 506 9.13 16.97 -3.71
N MET A 507 8.40 17.69 -2.88
CA MET A 507 8.89 18.87 -2.18
C MET A 507 8.51 18.74 -0.70
N VAL A 508 9.47 18.98 0.20
CA VAL A 508 9.21 19.02 1.65
C VAL A 508 9.76 20.32 2.20
N LEU A 509 8.93 21.05 2.92
CA LEU A 509 9.28 22.31 3.56
C LEU A 509 9.00 22.24 5.06
N ARG A 510 10.02 22.57 5.87
CA ARG A 510 9.97 22.64 7.34
C ARG A 510 10.41 24.05 7.79
N PRO A 511 9.56 25.08 7.59
CA PRO A 511 9.99 26.46 7.73
C PRO A 511 10.37 26.82 9.19
N VAL A 512 9.55 26.34 10.12
CA VAL A 512 9.73 26.56 11.57
C VAL A 512 9.26 25.33 12.34
N LYS A 513 9.65 25.22 13.61
CA LYS A 513 9.28 24.09 14.48
C LYS A 513 7.77 23.84 14.45
N GLY A 514 7.40 22.58 14.28
CA GLY A 514 6.01 22.13 14.27
C GLY A 514 5.33 22.21 12.92
N TRP A 515 5.80 22.97 11.95
CA TRP A 515 5.21 23.09 10.62
C TRP A 515 5.92 22.20 9.60
N THR A 516 5.14 21.50 8.82
CA THR A 516 5.63 20.74 7.66
C THR A 516 4.68 20.92 6.50
N ALA A 517 5.21 21.22 5.32
CA ALA A 517 4.44 21.19 4.07
C ALA A 517 5.09 20.17 3.13
N THR A 518 4.28 19.35 2.48
CA THR A 518 4.73 18.35 1.50
C THR A 518 3.93 18.54 0.23
N GLY A 519 4.62 18.63 -0.90
CA GLY A 519 4.02 18.65 -2.23
C GLY A 519 4.47 17.42 -3.02
N THR A 520 3.55 16.78 -3.72
CA THR A 520 3.86 15.68 -4.64
C THR A 520 3.22 15.94 -6.00
N TYR A 521 3.89 15.50 -7.05
CA TYR A 521 3.36 15.56 -8.41
C TYR A 521 3.82 14.36 -9.21
N THR A 522 2.95 13.84 -10.04
CA THR A 522 3.23 12.75 -10.98
C THR A 522 2.74 13.11 -12.36
N PHE A 523 3.63 13.06 -13.34
CA PHE A 523 3.30 12.98 -14.74
C PHE A 523 3.49 11.53 -15.19
N LEU A 524 2.47 10.93 -15.79
CA LEU A 524 2.46 9.54 -16.22
C LEU A 524 1.99 9.43 -17.67
N ARG A 525 2.76 8.72 -18.50
CA ARG A 525 2.36 8.26 -19.82
C ARG A 525 2.34 6.75 -19.82
N THR A 526 1.24 6.18 -20.31
CA THR A 526 1.06 4.75 -20.50
C THR A 526 0.67 4.48 -21.95
N GLU A 527 1.11 3.35 -22.51
CA GLU A 527 0.83 2.97 -23.89
C GLU A 527 0.82 1.45 -24.01
N VAL A 528 -0.23 0.91 -24.57
CA VAL A 528 -0.27 -0.49 -25.02
C VAL A 528 0.57 -0.61 -26.28
N THR A 529 1.65 -1.38 -26.22
CA THR A 529 2.59 -1.53 -27.35
C THR A 529 2.27 -2.74 -28.23
N ASP A 530 1.56 -3.72 -27.65
CA ASP A 530 1.08 -4.91 -28.34
C ASP A 530 -0.25 -5.32 -27.72
N ASP A 531 -1.26 -5.56 -28.55
CA ASP A 531 -2.61 -5.96 -28.13
C ASP A 531 -2.90 -7.44 -28.40
N GLY A 532 -1.90 -8.22 -28.84
CA GLY A 532 -2.04 -9.64 -29.15
C GLY A 532 -2.89 -9.93 -30.38
N GLY A 533 -3.24 -8.93 -31.17
CA GLY A 533 -4.03 -9.09 -32.41
C GLY A 533 -5.52 -9.39 -32.20
N ILE A 534 -6.05 -9.18 -31.01
CA ILE A 534 -7.44 -9.51 -30.64
C ILE A 534 -8.43 -8.42 -31.10
N GLY A 535 -8.12 -7.52 -31.94
CA GLY A 535 -9.02 -6.49 -32.56
C GLY A 535 -10.35 -6.18 -31.83
N GLY A 536 -10.94 -5.03 -32.01
CA GLY A 536 -12.31 -4.61 -31.70
C GLY A 536 -12.94 -4.87 -30.30
N GLN A 537 -12.73 -6.01 -29.70
CA GLN A 537 -13.20 -6.36 -28.34
C GLN A 537 -12.09 -6.32 -27.29
N ASN A 538 -10.90 -5.84 -27.66
CA ASN A 538 -9.75 -5.82 -26.76
C ASN A 538 -9.90 -4.73 -25.71
N GLU A 539 -9.76 -5.11 -24.46
CA GLU A 539 -9.69 -4.17 -23.32
C GLU A 539 -8.55 -3.17 -23.44
N PHE A 540 -7.46 -3.54 -24.15
CA PHE A 540 -6.24 -2.76 -24.28
C PHE A 540 -5.79 -2.61 -25.74
N PRO A 541 -6.44 -1.75 -26.56
CA PRO A 541 -6.06 -1.56 -27.95
C PRO A 541 -4.66 -0.97 -28.07
N LYS A 542 -3.90 -1.41 -29.07
CA LYS A 542 -2.56 -0.91 -29.35
C LYS A 542 -2.53 0.59 -29.61
N GLY A 543 -1.56 1.29 -28.99
CA GLY A 543 -1.40 2.74 -29.06
C GLY A 543 -2.22 3.51 -28.03
N GLU A 544 -3.18 2.86 -27.37
CA GLU A 544 -4.06 3.49 -26.39
C GLU A 544 -3.43 3.50 -24.98
N PRO A 545 -3.82 4.45 -24.11
CA PRO A 545 -3.40 4.46 -22.73
C PRO A 545 -4.07 3.33 -21.93
N LEU A 546 -3.39 2.88 -20.86
CA LEU A 546 -3.96 1.95 -19.90
C LEU A 546 -5.11 2.60 -19.12
N LEU A 547 -6.12 1.80 -18.74
CA LEU A 547 -7.32 2.27 -18.03
C LEU A 547 -6.99 2.80 -16.62
N ARG A 548 -7.73 3.80 -16.15
CA ARG A 548 -7.71 4.32 -14.77
C ARG A 548 -6.36 4.91 -14.34
N ARG A 549 -5.50 5.29 -15.29
CA ARG A 549 -4.21 5.93 -15.07
C ARG A 549 -4.27 7.39 -15.51
N PRO A 550 -4.49 8.35 -14.58
CA PRO A 550 -4.49 9.76 -14.91
C PRO A 550 -3.09 10.19 -15.36
N ARG A 551 -3.05 11.05 -16.36
CA ARG A 551 -1.78 11.60 -16.86
C ARG A 551 -1.11 12.55 -15.86
N HIS A 552 -1.91 13.21 -15.01
CA HIS A 552 -1.45 14.14 -14.01
C HIS A 552 -2.15 13.85 -12.69
N SER A 553 -1.39 13.80 -11.61
CA SER A 553 -1.91 13.75 -10.25
C SER A 553 -0.93 14.43 -9.29
N GLY A 554 -1.40 14.86 -8.16
CA GLY A 554 -0.55 15.47 -7.15
C GLY A 554 -1.28 15.78 -5.87
N SER A 555 -0.53 16.14 -4.84
CA SER A 555 -1.06 16.55 -3.55
C SER A 555 -0.24 17.68 -2.94
N VAL A 556 -0.88 18.48 -2.11
CA VAL A 556 -0.22 19.43 -1.21
C VAL A 556 -0.80 19.22 0.18
N SER A 557 0.05 18.85 1.11
CA SER A 557 -0.28 18.66 2.52
C SER A 557 0.44 19.69 3.37
N VAL A 558 -0.27 20.34 4.29
CA VAL A 558 0.30 21.22 5.30
C VAL A 558 -0.10 20.71 6.66
N GLY A 559 0.87 20.51 7.53
CA GLY A 559 0.67 20.00 8.88
C GLY A 559 1.31 20.91 9.93
N TYR A 560 0.65 20.99 11.08
CA TYR A 560 1.16 21.62 12.29
C TYR A 560 1.11 20.66 13.47
N THR A 561 2.19 20.56 14.22
CA THR A 561 2.26 19.80 15.47
C THR A 561 2.85 20.67 16.57
N GLY A 562 2.02 21.05 17.53
CA GLY A 562 2.38 21.79 18.73
C GLY A 562 1.98 21.02 19.99
N ASP A 563 2.21 21.64 21.16
CA ASP A 563 1.97 20.99 22.47
C ASP A 563 0.51 20.64 22.77
N ARG A 564 -0.42 21.39 22.21
CA ARG A 564 -1.87 21.20 22.44
C ARG A 564 -2.69 21.10 21.16
N LEU A 565 -2.13 21.48 20.03
CA LEU A 565 -2.81 21.47 18.73
C LEU A 565 -2.01 20.67 17.72
N ARG A 566 -2.65 19.72 17.10
CA ARG A 566 -2.19 19.09 15.84
C ARG A 566 -3.26 19.37 14.79
N ALA A 567 -2.82 19.77 13.62
CA ALA A 567 -3.72 20.04 12.51
C ALA A 567 -3.05 19.63 11.20
N ALA A 568 -3.83 19.17 10.24
CA ALA A 568 -3.36 18.97 8.87
C ALA A 568 -4.46 19.30 7.87
N GLY A 569 -4.03 19.77 6.69
CA GLY A 569 -4.88 19.93 5.52
C GLY A 569 -4.17 19.34 4.31
N THR A 570 -4.87 18.54 3.53
CA THR A 570 -4.36 17.93 2.30
C THR A 570 -5.29 18.20 1.15
N LEU A 571 -4.79 18.88 0.14
CA LEU A 571 -5.42 19.02 -1.17
C LEU A 571 -4.84 17.94 -2.09
N PHE A 572 -5.69 17.07 -2.62
CA PHE A 572 -5.36 16.07 -3.62
C PHE A 572 -6.04 16.44 -4.95
N VAL A 573 -5.28 16.36 -6.04
CA VAL A 573 -5.75 16.68 -7.40
C VAL A 573 -5.48 15.47 -8.29
N LYS A 574 -6.51 14.97 -8.96
CA LYS A 574 -6.43 13.90 -9.94
C LYS A 574 -6.96 14.39 -11.29
N GLY A 575 -6.15 14.27 -12.34
CA GLY A 575 -6.57 14.53 -13.70
C GLY A 575 -7.55 13.48 -14.23
N GLN A 576 -8.15 13.74 -15.38
CA GLN A 576 -9.01 12.78 -16.06
C GLN A 576 -8.24 11.49 -16.39
N SER A 577 -8.98 10.37 -16.44
CA SER A 577 -8.46 9.06 -16.84
C SER A 577 -9.43 8.37 -17.80
N ILE A 578 -8.92 7.45 -18.60
CA ILE A 578 -9.79 6.58 -19.41
C ILE A 578 -10.29 5.44 -18.52
N ASP A 579 -11.56 5.11 -18.62
CA ASP A 579 -12.21 3.97 -17.98
C ASP A 579 -13.08 3.23 -19.00
N ARG A 580 -13.88 2.29 -18.56
CA ARG A 580 -14.89 1.58 -19.38
C ARG A 580 -16.26 1.71 -18.73
N ASP A 581 -17.25 1.77 -19.58
CA ASP A 581 -18.67 1.68 -19.19
C ASP A 581 -19.12 0.21 -19.27
N PHE A 582 -19.11 -0.46 -18.12
CA PHE A 582 -19.50 -1.87 -18.03
C PHE A 582 -21.03 -2.07 -18.04
N SER A 583 -21.83 -1.01 -17.96
CA SER A 583 -23.29 -1.10 -18.10
C SER A 583 -23.74 -1.38 -19.54
N SER A 584 -22.82 -1.21 -20.50
CA SER A 584 -23.07 -1.51 -21.91
C SER A 584 -22.42 -2.83 -22.32
N PRO A 585 -23.10 -3.71 -23.10
CA PRO A 585 -22.51 -4.97 -23.56
C PRO A 585 -21.18 -4.84 -24.30
N ASP A 586 -20.97 -3.72 -25.01
CA ASP A 586 -19.74 -3.44 -25.74
C ASP A 586 -18.65 -2.85 -24.82
N SER A 587 -19.00 -2.54 -23.59
CA SER A 587 -18.13 -1.92 -22.56
C SER A 587 -17.22 -0.83 -23.15
N PRO A 588 -17.77 0.24 -23.75
CA PRO A 588 -16.98 1.25 -24.48
C PRO A 588 -16.03 2.00 -23.55
N ARG A 589 -14.93 2.49 -24.12
CA ARG A 589 -14.00 3.37 -23.39
C ARG A 589 -14.65 4.73 -23.15
N VAL A 590 -14.59 5.19 -21.92
CA VAL A 590 -15.16 6.47 -21.48
C VAL A 590 -14.09 7.31 -20.80
N THR A 591 -14.27 8.62 -20.80
CA THR A 591 -13.42 9.53 -20.01
C THR A 591 -14.04 9.72 -18.64
N ASN A 592 -13.36 9.25 -17.62
CA ASN A 592 -13.71 9.54 -16.23
C ASN A 592 -13.09 10.90 -15.85
N PRO A 593 -13.89 11.92 -15.44
CA PRO A 593 -13.41 13.25 -15.12
C PRO A 593 -12.38 13.26 -13.98
N GLY A 594 -11.50 14.25 -13.99
CA GLY A 594 -10.63 14.51 -12.85
C GLY A 594 -11.42 15.20 -11.72
N TYR A 595 -10.82 15.19 -10.51
CA TYR A 595 -11.42 15.81 -9.33
C TYR A 595 -10.36 16.38 -8.38
N ASP A 596 -10.81 17.31 -7.53
CA ASP A 596 -10.03 17.93 -6.47
C ASP A 596 -10.66 17.61 -5.12
N LYS A 597 -9.87 17.14 -4.15
CA LYS A 597 -10.34 16.76 -2.82
C LYS A 597 -9.53 17.43 -1.74
N LEU A 598 -10.19 18.15 -0.82
CA LEU A 598 -9.58 18.75 0.36
C LEU A 598 -10.00 17.98 1.61
N ASP A 599 -9.01 17.46 2.35
CA ASP A 599 -9.21 16.81 3.63
C ASP A 599 -8.57 17.65 4.75
N LEU A 600 -9.24 17.78 5.90
CA LEU A 600 -8.78 18.51 7.07
C LEU A 600 -8.85 17.62 8.33
N SER A 601 -7.87 17.79 9.22
CA SER A 601 -7.86 17.12 10.52
C SER A 601 -7.39 18.06 11.63
N PHE A 602 -8.01 17.94 12.81
CA PHE A 602 -7.69 18.72 14.01
C PHE A 602 -7.69 17.81 15.23
N ALA A 603 -6.67 17.94 16.08
CA ALA A 603 -6.61 17.31 17.39
C ALA A 603 -6.20 18.36 18.41
N VAL A 604 -7.04 18.58 19.43
CA VAL A 604 -6.82 19.58 20.50
C VAL A 604 -6.75 18.86 21.84
N VAL A 605 -5.61 18.96 22.52
CA VAL A 605 -5.45 18.47 23.90
C VAL A 605 -6.19 19.41 24.85
N LEU A 606 -7.35 18.96 25.33
CA LEU A 606 -8.22 19.73 26.22
C LEU A 606 -7.66 19.75 27.65
N PHE A 607 -7.26 18.58 28.14
CA PHE A 607 -6.78 18.42 29.50
C PHE A 607 -5.49 17.59 29.52
N LYS A 608 -4.55 17.95 30.41
CA LYS A 608 -3.33 17.19 30.70
C LYS A 608 -3.25 16.89 32.19
N ASN A 609 -2.84 15.67 32.55
CA ASN A 609 -2.63 15.20 33.95
C ASN A 609 -3.88 15.37 34.82
N VAL A 610 -5.04 14.91 34.36
CA VAL A 610 -6.33 15.02 35.02
C VAL A 610 -6.86 13.65 35.38
N ILE A 611 -7.25 13.41 36.64
CA ILE A 611 -7.91 12.18 37.14
C ILE A 611 -7.09 10.91 36.82
N GLY A 612 -5.74 10.97 36.92
CA GLY A 612 -4.88 9.84 36.61
C GLY A 612 -4.66 9.60 35.08
N LEU A 613 -5.28 10.40 34.24
CA LEU A 613 -5.07 10.37 32.79
C LEU A 613 -3.97 11.35 32.40
N ARG A 614 -3.11 10.94 31.47
CA ARG A 614 -2.05 11.78 30.92
C ARG A 614 -2.62 12.92 30.06
N GLU A 615 -3.59 12.60 29.19
CA GLU A 615 -4.25 13.60 28.35
C GLU A 615 -5.64 13.16 27.89
N ILE A 616 -6.51 14.16 27.66
CA ILE A 616 -7.79 14.03 26.96
C ILE A 616 -7.73 14.92 25.74
N THR A 617 -7.91 14.35 24.55
CA THR A 617 -7.77 15.03 23.25
C THR A 617 -9.08 14.95 22.49
N TRP A 618 -9.60 16.09 22.05
CA TRP A 618 -10.68 16.16 21.06
C TRP A 618 -10.08 16.03 19.66
N LYS A 619 -10.64 15.16 18.85
CA LYS A 619 -10.21 14.89 17.47
C LYS A 619 -11.37 15.10 16.52
N THR A 620 -11.11 15.75 15.39
CA THR A 620 -12.07 15.93 14.30
C THR A 620 -11.35 15.79 12.97
N ARG A 621 -11.95 15.06 12.04
CA ARG A 621 -11.53 15.01 10.63
C ARG A 621 -12.70 15.27 9.73
N LEU A 622 -12.41 15.97 8.63
CA LEU A 622 -13.34 16.30 7.55
C LEU A 622 -12.68 15.85 6.26
N GLN A 623 -13.37 15.06 5.45
CA GLN A 623 -12.87 14.62 4.15
C GLN A 623 -13.77 15.17 3.05
N ASN A 624 -13.18 15.45 1.90
CA ASN A 624 -13.86 16.04 0.76
C ASN A 624 -14.64 17.32 1.16
N VAL A 625 -13.96 18.25 1.85
CA VAL A 625 -14.57 19.51 2.35
C VAL A 625 -15.10 20.36 1.20
N LEU A 626 -14.52 20.23 0.00
CA LEU A 626 -15.02 20.89 -1.22
C LEU A 626 -16.36 20.31 -1.67
N ASN A 627 -16.81 19.21 -1.07
CA ASN A 627 -18.05 18.49 -1.39
C ASN A 627 -18.12 18.11 -2.88
N GLU A 628 -16.97 17.79 -3.48
CA GLU A 628 -16.85 17.40 -4.88
C GLU A 628 -17.64 16.09 -5.13
N LYS A 629 -18.34 16.05 -6.25
CA LYS A 629 -19.01 14.84 -6.73
C LYS A 629 -18.10 14.18 -7.76
N TYR A 630 -17.57 13.01 -7.45
CA TYR A 630 -16.61 12.33 -8.30
C TYR A 630 -16.80 10.80 -8.24
N GLU A 631 -16.20 10.13 -9.21
CA GLU A 631 -16.10 8.68 -9.33
C GLU A 631 -14.64 8.31 -9.58
N GLU A 632 -14.11 7.36 -8.83
CA GLU A 632 -12.76 6.84 -9.08
C GLU A 632 -12.78 5.72 -10.11
N VAL A 633 -13.87 4.98 -10.14
CA VAL A 633 -14.27 4.01 -11.16
C VAL A 633 -15.59 4.50 -11.74
N PHE A 634 -15.70 4.52 -13.06
CA PHE A 634 -16.93 4.94 -13.73
C PHE A 634 -18.12 4.08 -13.29
N GLY A 635 -19.20 4.73 -12.89
CA GLY A 635 -20.39 4.07 -12.34
C GLY A 635 -20.43 4.01 -10.80
N PHE A 636 -19.30 4.19 -10.09
CA PHE A 636 -19.23 4.06 -8.64
C PHE A 636 -19.09 5.40 -7.95
N SER A 637 -20.15 5.90 -7.38
CA SER A 637 -20.16 7.19 -6.68
C SER A 637 -19.27 7.16 -5.45
N SER A 638 -18.35 8.12 -5.33
CA SER A 638 -17.49 8.29 -4.16
C SER A 638 -18.15 9.15 -3.07
N PRO A 639 -17.74 8.99 -1.79
CA PRO A 639 -18.28 9.78 -0.69
C PRO A 639 -18.12 11.29 -0.92
N ARG A 640 -19.19 12.03 -0.69
CA ARG A 640 -19.17 13.50 -0.59
C ARG A 640 -18.51 13.90 0.72
N ILE A 641 -18.80 15.08 1.26
CA ILE A 641 -18.23 15.49 2.53
C ILE A 641 -18.52 14.46 3.63
N THR A 642 -17.45 13.96 4.25
CA THR A 642 -17.53 13.11 5.45
C THR A 642 -16.92 13.83 6.63
N ALA A 643 -17.53 13.67 7.79
CA ALA A 643 -17.07 14.23 9.06
C ALA A 643 -17.08 13.16 10.14
N LEU A 644 -16.06 13.12 10.98
CA LEU A 644 -16.02 12.31 12.19
C LEU A 644 -15.37 13.12 13.31
N THR A 645 -15.98 13.09 14.48
CA THR A 645 -15.47 13.76 15.68
C THR A 645 -15.53 12.83 16.88
N GLY A 646 -14.59 12.95 17.80
CA GLY A 646 -14.52 12.07 18.97
C GLY A 646 -13.49 12.50 19.99
N PHE A 647 -13.33 11.69 21.02
CA PHE A 647 -12.39 11.92 22.10
C PHE A 647 -11.42 10.75 22.24
N GLU A 648 -10.14 11.09 22.42
CA GLU A 648 -9.10 10.16 22.82
C GLU A 648 -8.68 10.44 24.27
N VAL A 649 -8.55 9.39 25.03
CA VAL A 649 -7.98 9.42 26.38
C VAL A 649 -6.69 8.61 26.40
N ARG A 650 -5.67 9.13 27.10
CA ARG A 650 -4.38 8.44 27.27
C ARG A 650 -4.02 8.39 28.77
N TYR A 651 -3.58 7.19 29.20
CA TYR A 651 -3.06 6.92 30.53
C TYR A 651 -1.54 6.90 30.53
#